data_3ff32da031902b16f584e55f40e90bc3
#
_entry.id   3ff32da031902b16f584e55f40e90bc3
#
_cell.length_a   1.000
_cell.length_b   1.000
_cell.length_c   1.000
_cell.angle_alpha   90.00
_cell.angle_beta   90.00
_cell.angle_gamma   90.00
#
_symmetry.space_group_name_H-M   'P 1'
#
loop_
_entity.id
_entity.type
_entity.pdbx_description
1 polymer ?
#
loop_
_entity_poly.entity_id
_entity_poly.type
_entity_poly.pdbx_seq_one_letter_code
_entity_poly.pdbx_strand_id
1 'polypeptide(L)'
;MKRILSITLGLILLLGFSSCEKWLDVNVDPDNPNDLSATPEIRLPWIQHYYMYAWGTANMRTSTIAGIMTQTTSATGGNSRLAAWNPIQGSSTTIYQNWFLGGAVNLKPLIDRATEQGAYHYIGAAYCIRAMGFMMMLDLYGEMPYTEALTGKYNPAYDQGDVIYDGCLADLETAIENFSKTQEPGATALSEGDTWNGGDVNKWLRLCYGLKARYLLQISKKSTFDPAAVLAALQNAPQSNADNIIMKHYNVEGDAINFTVLDPYQTNTTWDAAAYGTGQRFTRWYANLLTNNFTGGSGVTDPRLPKLLPAVMTNVELNSSGNIINYEWKRDIGVDMMNSDIRMNGGPLNYAYANSRQTFKYKIADEAARTAFIAAVPHPYTVSADTVIVTYPRGAFYVNSTNYMRAGDTAYVNMRSNSMSTSGVSVTDMYYYLNADVKAVGGTGSFFARPDSDSEILSYAEMCFIKAEVYLRQGNAPQAHAAYIAGIQASFDRMQTKLNEWKSSGTINPDQMPMDDADIAAYLASAAVVQSASNLTMADIIQQKIIAMGINMQVWNDMRRFNYSAGNIGSFGVVYRDYKRPKEFTATNIIPGTSPTELNYWFRRFNHSTHESNYNNEQLLLSNPLAMKDPIWSDPVWWDKP
;
A
#
# COMPACT_ATOMS: atom_id res chain seq x y z
N MET A 1 60.90 52.53 31.49
CA MET A 1 59.78 52.57 30.52
C MET A 1 59.67 51.35 29.59
N LYS A 2 60.74 50.88 28.90
CA LYS A 2 60.67 49.74 27.97
C LYS A 2 60.25 48.41 28.65
N ARG A 3 60.65 48.12 29.90
CA ARG A 3 60.25 46.88 30.61
C ARG A 3 58.80 46.88 31.08
N ILE A 4 58.24 48.02 31.41
CA ILE A 4 56.84 48.17 31.84
C ILE A 4 55.92 47.99 30.59
N LEU A 5 56.36 48.54 29.46
CA LEU A 5 55.63 48.42 28.20
C LEU A 5 55.55 46.97 27.70
N SER A 6 56.62 46.18 27.88
CA SER A 6 56.63 44.76 27.50
C SER A 6 55.79 43.89 28.42
N ILE A 7 55.68 44.21 29.72
CA ILE A 7 54.86 43.50 30.67
C ILE A 7 53.36 43.81 30.42
N THR A 8 53.05 45.06 30.13
CA THR A 8 51.68 45.47 29.79
C THR A 8 51.19 44.86 28.47
N LEU A 9 52.09 44.78 27.47
CA LEU A 9 51.78 44.15 26.19
C LEU A 9 51.59 42.63 26.33
N GLY A 10 52.37 41.98 27.20
CA GLY A 10 52.25 40.55 27.54
C GLY A 10 50.93 40.24 28.28
N LEU A 11 50.48 41.13 29.18
CA LEU A 11 49.23 40.98 29.92
C LEU A 11 48.02 41.19 29.01
N ILE A 12 48.08 42.10 28.05
CA ILE A 12 47.01 42.36 27.06
C ILE A 12 46.90 41.18 26.10
N LEU A 13 48.01 40.55 25.70
CA LEU A 13 47.99 39.35 24.88
C LEU A 13 47.41 38.14 25.63
N LEU A 14 47.72 37.97 26.94
CA LEU A 14 47.16 36.91 27.76
C LEU A 14 45.63 37.06 28.03
N LEU A 15 45.13 38.28 28.14
CA LEU A 15 43.72 38.57 28.29
C LEU A 15 42.91 38.40 26.98
N GLY A 16 43.57 38.45 25.82
CA GLY A 16 42.97 38.25 24.50
C GLY A 16 42.65 36.78 24.17
N PHE A 17 43.27 35.82 24.85
CA PHE A 17 43.06 34.40 24.60
C PHE A 17 41.91 33.76 25.40
N SER A 18 41.40 34.43 26.43
CA SER A 18 40.29 33.90 27.24
C SER A 18 38.91 34.30 26.78
N SER A 19 38.79 35.07 25.69
CA SER A 19 37.50 35.60 25.20
C SER A 19 36.93 34.87 23.95
N CYS A 20 37.66 33.88 23.40
CA CYS A 20 37.28 33.31 22.10
C CYS A 20 36.64 31.93 22.14
N GLU A 21 36.51 31.28 23.29
CA GLU A 21 35.88 29.94 23.30
C GLU A 21 34.39 29.99 22.95
N LYS A 22 33.67 31.02 23.33
CA LYS A 22 32.27 31.20 22.94
C LYS A 22 32.02 31.79 21.55
N TRP A 23 33.07 32.36 20.93
CA TRP A 23 32.95 33.00 19.60
C TRP A 23 33.40 32.06 18.47
N LEU A 24 34.05 30.95 18.81
CA LEU A 24 34.49 29.91 17.90
C LEU A 24 33.52 28.70 17.88
N ASP A 25 32.49 28.72 18.66
CA ASP A 25 31.39 27.74 18.59
C ASP A 25 30.43 28.12 17.46
N VAL A 26 30.99 28.29 16.25
CA VAL A 26 30.28 28.62 15.01
C VAL A 26 29.48 27.41 14.50
N ASN A 27 29.59 26.26 15.19
CA ASN A 27 28.89 25.04 14.79
C ASN A 27 27.49 24.88 15.41
N VAL A 28 27.11 25.76 16.31
CA VAL A 28 25.73 25.81 16.82
C VAL A 28 25.10 27.11 16.31
N ASP A 29 24.42 27.02 15.19
CA ASP A 29 23.59 28.12 14.69
C ASP A 29 22.44 28.32 15.68
N PRO A 30 22.37 29.46 16.41
CA PRO A 30 21.30 29.69 17.39
C PRO A 30 19.94 29.90 16.72
N ASP A 31 19.93 30.16 15.41
CA ASP A 31 18.71 30.42 14.64
C ASP A 31 18.22 29.17 13.89
N ASN A 32 19.01 28.09 13.87
CA ASN A 32 18.57 26.81 13.35
C ASN A 32 18.27 25.82 14.48
N PRO A 33 17.08 25.23 14.52
CA PRO A 33 16.73 24.20 15.49
C PRO A 33 17.73 23.02 15.37
N ASN A 34 18.48 22.76 16.41
CA ASN A 34 19.32 21.56 16.49
C ASN A 34 18.50 20.37 17.05
N ASP A 35 19.08 19.17 17.03
CA ASP A 35 18.42 17.96 17.54
C ASP A 35 17.96 18.05 19.00
N LEU A 36 18.52 18.97 19.78
CA LEU A 36 18.16 19.20 21.18
C LEU A 36 16.98 20.18 21.34
N SER A 37 16.65 20.97 20.33
CA SER A 37 15.61 22.01 20.42
C SER A 37 14.21 21.49 20.17
N ALA A 38 14.04 20.36 19.47
CA ALA A 38 12.73 19.80 19.21
C ALA A 38 12.27 18.90 20.37
N THR A 39 11.14 19.22 20.92
CA THR A 39 10.50 18.52 22.04
C THR A 39 9.76 17.24 21.57
N PRO A 40 9.40 16.31 22.49
CA PRO A 40 8.73 15.08 22.12
C PRO A 40 7.41 15.28 21.36
N GLU A 41 6.62 16.28 21.75
CA GLU A 41 5.32 16.59 21.12
C GLU A 41 5.44 17.17 19.70
N ILE A 42 6.61 17.67 19.32
CA ILE A 42 6.89 18.13 17.96
C ILE A 42 7.49 16.99 17.11
N ARG A 43 8.32 16.13 17.72
CA ARG A 43 8.98 15.04 16.99
C ARG A 43 8.05 13.87 16.68
N LEU A 44 7.18 13.48 17.61
CA LEU A 44 6.31 12.33 17.41
C LEU A 44 5.40 12.47 16.18
N PRO A 45 4.69 13.59 15.96
CA PRO A 45 3.88 13.78 14.76
C PRO A 45 4.67 13.65 13.47
N TRP A 46 5.91 14.16 13.45
CA TRP A 46 6.82 14.04 12.30
C TRP A 46 7.18 12.59 12.01
N ILE A 47 7.53 11.81 13.02
CA ILE A 47 7.82 10.38 12.89
C ILE A 47 6.59 9.62 12.41
N GLN A 48 5.42 9.87 13.00
CA GLN A 48 4.15 9.29 12.59
C GLN A 48 3.83 9.59 11.13
N HIS A 49 4.01 10.83 10.71
CA HIS A 49 3.78 11.24 9.32
C HIS A 49 4.69 10.49 8.34
N TYR A 50 6.00 10.49 8.55
CA TYR A 50 6.92 9.84 7.63
C TYR A 50 6.81 8.32 7.63
N TYR A 51 6.47 7.71 8.77
CA TYR A 51 6.10 6.31 8.82
C TYR A 51 4.88 6.04 7.92
N MET A 52 3.82 6.82 8.05
CA MET A 52 2.61 6.67 7.23
C MET A 52 2.89 6.90 5.76
N TYR A 53 3.77 7.81 5.42
CA TYR A 53 4.16 8.05 4.04
C TYR A 53 4.93 6.85 3.44
N ALA A 54 5.86 6.27 4.18
CA ALA A 54 6.55 5.04 3.78
C ALA A 54 5.57 3.86 3.67
N TRP A 55 4.74 3.66 4.69
CA TRP A 55 3.75 2.59 4.77
C TRP A 55 2.67 2.69 3.69
N GLY A 56 2.14 3.87 3.43
CA GLY A 56 1.16 4.08 2.36
C GLY A 56 1.73 3.79 0.97
N THR A 57 2.98 4.23 0.72
CA THR A 57 3.70 3.89 -0.51
C THR A 57 3.93 2.38 -0.62
N ALA A 58 4.29 1.71 0.48
CA ALA A 58 4.45 0.26 0.54
C ALA A 58 3.13 -0.46 0.23
N ASN A 59 2.03 -0.03 0.86
CA ASN A 59 0.71 -0.60 0.64
C ASN A 59 0.30 -0.56 -0.84
N MET A 60 0.47 0.58 -1.48
CA MET A 60 0.13 0.74 -2.89
C MET A 60 0.97 -0.16 -3.79
N ARG A 61 2.29 -0.20 -3.60
CA ARG A 61 3.20 -0.99 -4.45
C ARG A 61 3.00 -2.49 -4.25
N THR A 62 2.85 -2.92 -3.01
CA THR A 62 2.60 -4.35 -2.70
C THR A 62 1.21 -4.79 -3.16
N SER A 63 0.18 -3.94 -3.07
CA SER A 63 -1.15 -4.23 -3.60
C SER A 63 -1.15 -4.32 -5.13
N THR A 64 -0.25 -3.60 -5.80
CA THR A 64 -0.02 -3.75 -7.25
C THR A 64 0.59 -5.12 -7.57
N ILE A 65 1.58 -5.56 -6.81
CA ILE A 65 2.19 -6.89 -6.95
C ILE A 65 1.17 -7.99 -6.61
N ALA A 66 0.40 -7.79 -5.55
CA ALA A 66 -0.64 -8.71 -5.11
C ALA A 66 -1.83 -8.81 -6.07
N GLY A 67 -1.87 -8.00 -7.13
CA GLY A 67 -2.95 -8.03 -8.11
C GLY A 67 -4.29 -7.49 -7.60
N ILE A 68 -4.29 -6.69 -6.54
CA ILE A 68 -5.46 -5.92 -6.11
C ILE A 68 -5.66 -4.74 -7.05
N MET A 69 -4.56 -4.04 -7.33
CA MET A 69 -4.52 -2.90 -8.24
C MET A 69 -3.65 -3.20 -9.45
N THR A 70 -3.86 -2.42 -10.49
CA THR A 70 -2.99 -2.36 -11.66
C THR A 70 -2.91 -0.93 -12.16
N GLN A 71 -1.94 -0.66 -13.02
CA GLN A 71 -1.78 0.66 -13.62
C GLN A 71 -1.97 0.61 -15.13
N THR A 72 -2.75 1.55 -15.66
CA THR A 72 -3.14 1.58 -17.06
C THR A 72 -2.27 2.52 -17.92
N THR A 73 -1.37 3.29 -17.32
CA THR A 73 -0.59 4.30 -18.02
C THR A 73 0.91 4.07 -17.91
N SER A 74 1.62 4.29 -18.99
CA SER A 74 3.08 4.39 -19.13
C SER A 74 3.93 3.18 -18.70
N ALA A 75 4.64 2.60 -19.65
CA ALA A 75 5.60 1.52 -19.45
C ALA A 75 6.85 1.91 -18.62
N THR A 76 7.04 3.17 -18.28
CA THR A 76 8.29 3.68 -17.72
C THR A 76 8.22 4.01 -16.23
N GLY A 77 7.04 4.15 -15.65
CA GLY A 77 6.87 4.45 -14.23
C GLY A 77 7.09 3.23 -13.32
N GLY A 78 7.62 3.45 -12.12
CA GLY A 78 7.92 2.38 -11.17
C GLY A 78 6.72 1.48 -10.85
N ASN A 79 5.53 2.03 -10.72
CA ASN A 79 4.30 1.25 -10.46
C ASN A 79 3.84 0.44 -11.67
N SER A 80 3.95 1.00 -12.87
CA SER A 80 3.61 0.29 -14.09
C SER A 80 4.49 -0.94 -14.30
N ARG A 81 5.78 -0.82 -13.99
CA ARG A 81 6.71 -1.94 -14.04
C ARG A 81 6.40 -3.00 -12.99
N LEU A 82 5.96 -2.60 -11.80
CA LEU A 82 5.49 -3.55 -10.79
C LEU A 82 4.22 -4.28 -11.24
N ALA A 83 3.27 -3.57 -11.86
CA ALA A 83 2.04 -4.16 -12.41
C ALA A 83 2.34 -5.18 -13.52
N ALA A 84 3.37 -4.94 -14.32
CA ALA A 84 3.83 -5.84 -15.37
C ALA A 84 4.82 -6.91 -14.87
N TRP A 85 5.14 -6.94 -13.60
CA TRP A 85 6.16 -7.79 -13.01
C TRP A 85 7.53 -7.65 -13.69
N ASN A 86 7.86 -6.46 -14.11
CA ASN A 86 9.14 -6.08 -14.69
C ASN A 86 9.77 -4.90 -13.92
N PRO A 87 10.10 -5.09 -12.64
CA PRO A 87 10.54 -4.01 -11.76
C PRO A 87 11.92 -3.48 -12.12
N ILE A 88 12.22 -2.31 -11.59
CA ILE A 88 13.56 -1.73 -11.57
C ILE A 88 13.94 -1.40 -10.13
N GLN A 89 15.22 -1.32 -9.82
CA GLN A 89 15.71 -1.03 -8.46
C GLN A 89 15.06 0.24 -7.87
N GLY A 90 14.90 1.29 -8.66
CA GLY A 90 14.25 2.52 -8.23
C GLY A 90 12.77 2.41 -7.86
N SER A 91 12.11 1.27 -8.13
CA SER A 91 10.68 1.08 -7.84
C SER A 91 10.33 1.15 -6.34
N SER A 92 11.30 1.02 -5.46
CA SER A 92 11.10 0.93 -4.01
C SER A 92 11.88 1.97 -3.19
N THR A 93 12.76 2.75 -3.82
CA THR A 93 13.66 3.70 -3.14
C THR A 93 12.92 4.69 -2.24
N THR A 94 11.77 5.19 -2.67
CA THR A 94 10.98 6.18 -1.90
C THR A 94 10.51 5.65 -0.55
N ILE A 95 10.14 4.36 -0.45
CA ILE A 95 9.72 3.74 0.82
C ILE A 95 10.88 3.77 1.82
N TYR A 96 12.05 3.31 1.36
CA TYR A 96 13.28 3.28 2.15
C TYR A 96 13.67 4.69 2.62
N GLN A 97 13.68 5.65 1.71
CA GLN A 97 14.02 7.04 1.99
C GLN A 97 13.11 7.66 3.04
N ASN A 98 11.80 7.53 2.90
CA ASN A 98 10.85 8.09 3.85
C ASN A 98 10.98 7.48 5.24
N TRP A 99 11.22 6.17 5.32
CA TRP A 99 11.45 5.55 6.61
C TRP A 99 12.75 6.01 7.26
N PHE A 100 13.90 5.81 6.60
CA PHE A 100 15.20 6.08 7.24
C PHE A 100 15.47 7.56 7.43
N LEU A 101 15.26 8.38 6.39
CA LEU A 101 15.61 9.81 6.43
C LEU A 101 14.50 10.68 7.02
N GLY A 102 13.25 10.28 6.91
CA GLY A 102 12.10 11.03 7.44
C GLY A 102 11.73 10.60 8.86
N GLY A 103 11.47 9.31 9.06
CA GLY A 103 10.96 8.76 10.31
C GLY A 103 12.07 8.35 11.28
N ALA A 104 12.83 7.31 10.92
CA ALA A 104 13.72 6.59 11.84
C ALA A 104 14.83 7.46 12.44
N VAL A 105 15.39 8.40 11.68
CA VAL A 105 16.43 9.33 12.16
C VAL A 105 15.98 10.15 13.39
N ASN A 106 14.67 10.37 13.55
CA ASN A 106 14.12 11.13 14.66
C ASN A 106 13.76 10.28 15.89
N LEU A 107 13.86 8.95 15.82
CA LEU A 107 13.50 8.06 16.94
C LEU A 107 14.43 8.19 18.12
N LYS A 108 15.76 8.12 17.89
CA LYS A 108 16.72 8.25 18.98
C LYS A 108 16.64 9.62 19.67
N PRO A 109 16.64 10.77 18.96
CA PRO A 109 16.46 12.07 19.60
C PRO A 109 15.14 12.20 20.37
N LEU A 110 14.05 11.57 19.90
CA LEU A 110 12.79 11.52 20.63
C LEU A 110 12.94 10.75 21.96
N ILE A 111 13.54 9.55 21.90
CA ILE A 111 13.74 8.69 23.08
C ILE A 111 14.64 9.39 24.11
N ASP A 112 15.76 9.97 23.66
CA ASP A 112 16.69 10.66 24.52
C ASP A 112 15.98 11.83 25.26
N ARG A 113 15.26 12.67 24.53
CA ARG A 113 14.55 13.82 25.11
C ARG A 113 13.40 13.42 26.02
N ALA A 114 12.63 12.40 25.63
CA ALA A 114 11.55 11.87 26.44
C ALA A 114 12.08 11.20 27.72
N THR A 115 13.27 10.59 27.68
CA THR A 115 13.94 10.01 28.86
C THR A 115 14.36 11.11 29.86
N GLU A 116 14.93 12.21 29.36
CA GLU A 116 15.30 13.36 30.21
C GLU A 116 14.08 13.96 30.93
N GLN A 117 12.91 13.90 30.32
CA GLN A 117 11.67 14.44 30.85
C GLN A 117 10.85 13.45 31.68
N GLY A 118 11.24 12.15 31.71
CA GLY A 118 10.38 11.10 32.27
C GLY A 118 9.08 10.88 31.53
N ALA A 119 9.05 11.23 30.24
CA ALA A 119 7.88 11.12 29.35
C ALA A 119 7.80 9.71 28.73
N TYR A 120 7.60 8.71 29.58
CA TYR A 120 7.68 7.29 29.23
C TYR A 120 6.74 6.88 28.10
N HIS A 121 5.57 7.49 27.97
CA HIS A 121 4.62 7.14 26.91
C HIS A 121 5.11 7.57 25.52
N TYR A 122 5.93 8.63 25.41
CA TYR A 122 6.62 8.96 24.15
C TYR A 122 7.70 7.95 23.82
N ILE A 123 8.40 7.41 24.82
CA ILE A 123 9.37 6.32 24.64
C ILE A 123 8.64 5.08 24.13
N GLY A 124 7.49 4.74 24.71
CA GLY A 124 6.63 3.66 24.26
C GLY A 124 6.20 3.81 22.79
N ALA A 125 5.74 5.00 22.40
CA ALA A 125 5.35 5.30 21.03
C ALA A 125 6.54 5.18 20.06
N ALA A 126 7.72 5.67 20.45
CA ALA A 126 8.93 5.59 19.64
C ALA A 126 9.36 4.14 19.37
N TYR A 127 9.41 3.29 20.39
CA TYR A 127 9.75 1.89 20.24
C TYR A 127 8.69 1.10 19.44
N CYS A 128 7.40 1.39 19.64
CA CYS A 128 6.35 0.78 18.83
C CYS A 128 6.52 1.13 17.34
N ILE A 129 6.74 2.41 17.01
CA ILE A 129 6.94 2.83 15.61
C ILE A 129 8.26 2.30 15.07
N ARG A 130 9.31 2.19 15.89
CA ARG A 130 10.57 1.56 15.51
C ARG A 130 10.36 0.11 15.07
N ALA A 131 9.66 -0.68 15.86
CA ALA A 131 9.29 -2.05 15.53
C ALA A 131 8.50 -2.12 14.21
N MET A 132 7.50 -1.25 14.04
CA MET A 132 6.69 -1.19 12.83
C MET A 132 7.53 -0.89 11.59
N GLY A 133 8.40 0.10 11.67
CA GLY A 133 9.19 0.53 10.53
C GLY A 133 10.26 -0.49 10.11
N PHE A 134 10.99 -1.06 11.07
CA PHE A 134 12.00 -2.08 10.76
C PHE A 134 11.37 -3.41 10.33
N MET A 135 10.20 -3.80 10.86
CA MET A 135 9.46 -4.95 10.36
C MET A 135 8.98 -4.73 8.93
N MET A 136 8.47 -3.53 8.60
CA MET A 136 8.12 -3.16 7.22
C MET A 136 9.34 -3.27 6.29
N MET A 137 10.51 -2.81 6.74
CA MET A 137 11.74 -2.92 5.95
C MET A 137 12.16 -4.39 5.78
N LEU A 138 12.09 -5.21 6.83
CA LEU A 138 12.35 -6.64 6.76
C LEU A 138 11.41 -7.33 5.78
N ASP A 139 10.13 -6.98 5.83
CA ASP A 139 9.11 -7.53 4.93
C ASP A 139 9.40 -7.22 3.46
N LEU A 140 9.88 -6.01 3.18
CA LEU A 140 10.08 -5.55 1.80
C LEU A 140 11.46 -5.89 1.27
N TYR A 141 12.52 -5.68 2.06
CA TYR A 141 13.90 -5.73 1.57
C TYR A 141 14.72 -6.88 2.17
N GLY A 142 14.27 -7.51 3.25
CA GLY A 142 15.01 -8.54 3.96
C GLY A 142 16.13 -7.96 4.83
N GLU A 143 17.35 -8.42 4.64
CA GLU A 143 18.53 -8.00 5.37
C GLU A 143 18.79 -6.49 5.21
N MET A 144 19.12 -5.81 6.32
CA MET A 144 19.44 -4.37 6.34
C MET A 144 20.23 -3.98 7.58
N PRO A 145 20.83 -2.79 7.62
CA PRO A 145 21.34 -2.24 8.86
C PRO A 145 20.20 -2.06 9.88
N TYR A 146 20.33 -2.67 11.06
CA TYR A 146 19.40 -2.58 12.18
C TYR A 146 20.11 -2.19 13.47
N THR A 147 21.08 -3.01 13.92
CA THR A 147 21.82 -2.76 15.16
C THR A 147 22.76 -1.55 15.05
N GLU A 148 23.35 -1.36 13.89
CA GLU A 148 24.24 -0.22 13.60
C GLU A 148 23.51 0.93 12.87
N ALA A 149 22.23 0.76 12.55
CA ALA A 149 21.48 1.82 11.88
C ALA A 149 21.40 3.08 12.75
N LEU A 150 21.60 4.24 12.12
CA LEU A 150 21.44 5.57 12.75
C LEU A 150 22.34 5.80 13.98
N THR A 151 23.43 5.05 14.10
CA THR A 151 24.43 5.23 15.18
C THR A 151 25.51 6.25 14.83
N GLY A 152 25.46 6.85 13.64
CA GLY A 152 26.52 7.71 13.10
C GLY A 152 27.65 6.94 12.40
N LYS A 153 27.55 5.61 12.30
CA LYS A 153 28.52 4.79 11.56
C LYS A 153 28.32 5.00 10.05
N TYR A 154 29.41 5.28 9.35
CA TYR A 154 29.37 5.62 7.92
C TYR A 154 28.94 4.44 7.04
N ASN A 155 29.48 3.23 7.29
CA ASN A 155 29.13 1.99 6.59
C ASN A 155 28.59 0.97 7.59
N PRO A 156 27.29 1.09 7.99
CA PRO A 156 26.69 0.17 8.93
C PRO A 156 26.60 -1.24 8.35
N ALA A 157 26.93 -2.24 9.16
CA ALA A 157 26.79 -3.64 8.80
C ALA A 157 25.30 -4.02 8.65
N TYR A 158 25.04 -5.00 7.79
CA TYR A 158 23.72 -5.56 7.62
C TYR A 158 23.46 -6.66 8.65
N ASP A 159 22.33 -6.60 9.30
CA ASP A 159 21.84 -7.66 10.16
C ASP A 159 20.99 -8.67 9.35
N GLN A 160 21.02 -9.92 9.78
CA GLN A 160 20.19 -10.96 9.21
C GLN A 160 18.73 -10.82 9.68
N GLY A 161 17.81 -11.42 8.95
CA GLY A 161 16.38 -11.22 9.19
C GLY A 161 15.89 -11.72 10.55
N ASP A 162 16.52 -12.72 11.16
CA ASP A 162 16.21 -13.18 12.52
C ASP A 162 16.58 -12.14 13.57
N VAL A 163 17.77 -11.52 13.46
CA VAL A 163 18.20 -10.44 14.37
C VAL A 163 17.25 -9.26 14.32
N ILE A 164 16.81 -8.88 13.11
CA ILE A 164 15.86 -7.76 12.92
C ILE A 164 14.51 -8.13 13.51
N TYR A 165 14.01 -9.34 13.23
CA TYR A 165 12.73 -9.84 13.72
C TYR A 165 12.67 -9.88 15.25
N ASP A 166 13.68 -10.49 15.89
CA ASP A 166 13.76 -10.60 17.34
C ASP A 166 13.91 -9.20 17.97
N GLY A 167 14.66 -8.32 17.35
CA GLY A 167 14.79 -6.94 17.76
C GLY A 167 13.48 -6.16 17.70
N CYS A 168 12.68 -6.36 16.65
CA CYS A 168 11.34 -5.73 16.55
C CYS A 168 10.37 -6.25 17.62
N LEU A 169 10.42 -7.54 17.96
CA LEU A 169 9.63 -8.08 19.08
C LEU A 169 10.08 -7.48 20.42
N ALA A 170 11.39 -7.36 20.64
CA ALA A 170 11.93 -6.72 21.84
C ALA A 170 11.56 -5.23 21.94
N ASP A 171 11.53 -4.52 20.83
CA ASP A 171 11.03 -3.15 20.78
C ASP A 171 9.57 -3.04 21.20
N LEU A 172 8.70 -3.98 20.77
CA LEU A 172 7.30 -4.02 21.23
C LEU A 172 7.19 -4.28 22.73
N GLU A 173 8.01 -5.16 23.30
CA GLU A 173 8.04 -5.38 24.76
C GLU A 173 8.48 -4.11 25.50
N THR A 174 9.52 -3.43 25.00
CA THR A 174 9.98 -2.15 25.54
C THR A 174 8.90 -1.08 25.45
N ALA A 175 8.14 -1.05 24.36
CA ALA A 175 7.00 -0.15 24.21
C ALA A 175 5.91 -0.44 25.25
N ILE A 176 5.51 -1.71 25.42
CA ILE A 176 4.50 -2.14 26.40
C ILE A 176 4.94 -1.75 27.83
N GLU A 177 6.20 -2.01 28.17
CA GLU A 177 6.75 -1.63 29.48
C GLU A 177 6.63 -0.13 29.71
N ASN A 178 7.02 0.71 28.73
CA ASN A 178 6.99 2.16 28.88
C ASN A 178 5.56 2.72 28.92
N PHE A 179 4.62 2.17 28.17
CA PHE A 179 3.20 2.54 28.28
C PHE A 179 2.58 2.18 29.63
N SER A 180 3.15 1.21 30.34
CA SER A 180 2.68 0.79 31.66
C SER A 180 3.25 1.63 32.81
N LYS A 181 4.24 2.49 32.53
CA LYS A 181 4.86 3.37 33.55
C LYS A 181 4.00 4.58 33.86
N THR A 182 4.06 5.03 35.10
CA THR A 182 3.55 6.35 35.48
C THR A 182 4.51 7.42 34.99
N GLN A 183 3.98 8.45 34.34
CA GLN A 183 4.76 9.60 33.88
C GLN A 183 5.34 10.38 35.06
N GLU A 184 6.55 10.93 34.91
CA GLU A 184 7.10 11.83 35.91
C GLU A 184 6.30 13.13 36.00
N PRO A 185 6.26 13.78 37.19
CA PRO A 185 5.59 15.05 37.33
C PRO A 185 6.17 16.11 36.38
N GLY A 186 5.31 16.72 35.58
CA GLY A 186 5.70 17.73 34.58
C GLY A 186 6.18 17.17 33.25
N ALA A 187 6.18 15.86 33.05
CA ALA A 187 6.41 15.24 31.74
C ALA A 187 5.31 15.64 30.74
N THR A 188 5.70 15.88 29.50
CA THR A 188 4.76 16.21 28.41
C THR A 188 3.76 15.08 28.20
N ALA A 189 2.48 15.41 28.13
CA ALA A 189 1.43 14.42 27.89
C ALA A 189 1.48 13.90 26.46
N LEU A 190 1.29 12.60 26.27
CA LEU A 190 1.31 11.98 24.94
C LEU A 190 0.28 12.59 23.98
N SER A 191 -0.86 13.07 24.53
CA SER A 191 -1.93 13.71 23.76
C SER A 191 -1.53 15.00 23.06
N GLU A 192 -0.42 15.62 23.44
CA GLU A 192 0.05 16.87 22.83
C GLU A 192 0.72 16.62 21.47
N GLY A 193 1.22 15.39 21.19
CA GLY A 193 1.93 15.08 19.97
C GLY A 193 1.39 13.85 19.22
N ASP A 194 0.49 13.07 19.80
CA ASP A 194 0.01 11.83 19.16
C ASP A 194 -1.14 12.08 18.16
N THR A 195 -0.84 11.97 16.88
CA THR A 195 -1.80 12.17 15.79
C THR A 195 -2.62 10.92 15.46
N TRP A 196 -2.25 9.73 15.99
CA TRP A 196 -2.98 8.49 15.68
C TRP A 196 -4.07 8.18 16.69
N ASN A 197 -3.72 8.21 17.97
CA ASN A 197 -4.60 7.77 19.05
C ASN A 197 -4.98 8.90 20.02
N GLY A 198 -4.53 10.15 19.78
CA GLY A 198 -4.82 11.30 20.64
C GLY A 198 -4.31 11.14 22.07
N GLY A 199 -3.24 10.37 22.27
CA GLY A 199 -2.64 10.09 23.57
C GLY A 199 -3.29 8.93 24.35
N ASP A 200 -4.23 8.19 23.75
CA ASP A 200 -4.83 7.02 24.39
C ASP A 200 -3.83 5.86 24.48
N VAL A 201 -3.24 5.71 25.66
CA VAL A 201 -2.26 4.67 25.99
C VAL A 201 -2.84 3.26 25.83
N ASN A 202 -4.13 3.05 26.09
CA ASN A 202 -4.74 1.74 25.92
C ASN A 202 -4.80 1.36 24.44
N LYS A 203 -5.05 2.28 23.52
CA LYS A 203 -4.96 2.03 22.08
C LYS A 203 -3.55 1.69 21.64
N TRP A 204 -2.54 2.37 22.20
CA TRP A 204 -1.15 2.04 21.94
C TRP A 204 -0.76 0.64 22.44
N LEU A 205 -1.19 0.25 23.62
CA LEU A 205 -1.01 -1.11 24.14
C LEU A 205 -1.68 -2.15 23.24
N ARG A 206 -2.93 -1.89 22.80
CA ARG A 206 -3.61 -2.76 21.86
C ARG A 206 -2.90 -2.85 20.51
N LEU A 207 -2.31 -1.75 20.02
CA LEU A 207 -1.47 -1.75 18.84
C LEU A 207 -0.27 -2.66 19.02
N CYS A 208 0.49 -2.53 20.11
CA CYS A 208 1.66 -3.37 20.39
C CYS A 208 1.31 -4.86 20.39
N TYR A 209 0.25 -5.25 21.08
CA TYR A 209 -0.18 -6.66 21.13
C TYR A 209 -0.73 -7.15 19.79
N GLY A 210 -1.44 -6.32 19.04
CA GLY A 210 -1.92 -6.68 17.70
C GLY A 210 -0.78 -6.85 16.70
N LEU A 211 0.23 -5.97 16.75
CA LEU A 211 1.46 -6.11 15.96
C LEU A 211 2.22 -7.38 16.36
N LYS A 212 2.33 -7.66 17.65
CA LYS A 212 2.95 -8.91 18.15
C LYS A 212 2.23 -10.13 17.59
N ALA A 213 0.89 -10.16 17.61
CA ALA A 213 0.12 -11.24 17.00
C ALA A 213 0.38 -11.38 15.49
N ARG A 214 0.41 -10.26 14.76
CA ARG A 214 0.72 -10.22 13.33
C ARG A 214 2.11 -10.77 13.05
N TYR A 215 3.12 -10.34 13.78
CA TYR A 215 4.52 -10.75 13.57
C TYR A 215 4.77 -12.21 13.96
N LEU A 216 4.16 -12.68 15.03
CA LEU A 216 4.21 -14.09 15.40
C LEU A 216 3.55 -14.99 14.33
N LEU A 217 2.46 -14.55 13.70
CA LEU A 217 1.85 -15.27 12.57
C LEU A 217 2.72 -15.20 11.31
N GLN A 218 3.48 -14.12 11.11
CA GLN A 218 4.34 -13.92 9.94
C GLN A 218 5.33 -15.08 9.75
N ILE A 219 5.87 -15.62 10.84
CA ILE A 219 6.81 -16.74 10.82
C ILE A 219 6.13 -18.12 10.71
N SER A 220 4.90 -18.20 10.21
CA SER A 220 4.14 -19.47 10.14
C SER A 220 4.75 -20.55 9.26
N LYS A 221 5.82 -20.26 8.52
CA LYS A 221 6.66 -21.23 7.80
C LYS A 221 7.82 -21.76 8.63
N LYS A 222 8.20 -21.07 9.70
CA LYS A 222 9.33 -21.47 10.56
C LYS A 222 8.95 -22.59 11.52
N SER A 223 9.93 -23.43 11.86
CA SER A 223 9.76 -24.46 12.88
C SER A 223 9.51 -23.89 14.30
N THR A 224 9.85 -22.61 14.50
CA THR A 224 9.62 -21.87 15.75
C THR A 224 8.24 -21.25 15.85
N PHE A 225 7.38 -21.43 14.85
CA PHE A 225 6.02 -20.90 14.88
C PHE A 225 5.20 -21.51 16.01
N ASP A 226 4.73 -20.64 16.89
CA ASP A 226 3.85 -21.04 18.01
C ASP A 226 2.46 -20.39 17.88
N PRO A 227 1.45 -21.16 17.47
CA PRO A 227 0.08 -20.67 17.38
C PRO A 227 -0.51 -20.25 18.74
N ALA A 228 -0.04 -20.81 19.86
CA ALA A 228 -0.51 -20.43 21.18
C ALA A 228 -0.02 -19.03 21.57
N ALA A 229 1.21 -18.69 21.22
CA ALA A 229 1.75 -17.35 21.42
C ALA A 229 0.96 -16.28 20.62
N VAL A 230 0.54 -16.59 19.39
CA VAL A 230 -0.33 -15.70 18.60
C VAL A 230 -1.66 -15.47 19.33
N LEU A 231 -2.32 -16.54 19.76
CA LEU A 231 -3.60 -16.43 20.47
C LEU A 231 -3.47 -15.68 21.80
N ALA A 232 -2.36 -15.84 22.53
CA ALA A 232 -2.08 -15.09 23.74
C ALA A 232 -1.94 -13.57 23.48
N ALA A 233 -1.21 -13.19 22.42
CA ALA A 233 -1.10 -11.80 22.02
C ALA A 233 -2.45 -11.20 21.62
N LEU A 234 -3.30 -11.95 20.91
CA LEU A 234 -4.63 -11.53 20.49
C LEU A 234 -5.58 -11.20 21.65
N GLN A 235 -5.33 -11.71 22.86
CA GLN A 235 -6.18 -11.40 24.02
C GLN A 235 -6.11 -9.92 24.41
N ASN A 236 -4.98 -9.26 24.18
CA ASN A 236 -4.74 -7.87 24.49
C ASN A 236 -4.73 -6.95 23.24
N ALA A 237 -4.84 -7.50 22.05
CA ALA A 237 -4.98 -6.80 20.79
C ALA A 237 -6.35 -6.09 20.67
N PRO A 238 -6.66 -5.32 19.63
CA PRO A 238 -8.00 -4.76 19.41
C PRO A 238 -9.12 -5.80 19.58
N GLN A 239 -10.11 -5.50 20.42
CA GLN A 239 -11.25 -6.36 20.74
C GLN A 239 -12.57 -5.88 20.09
N SER A 240 -12.57 -4.68 19.55
CA SER A 240 -13.70 -4.07 18.85
C SER A 240 -13.21 -3.02 17.86
N ASN A 241 -14.09 -2.53 16.98
CA ASN A 241 -13.75 -1.41 16.07
C ASN A 241 -13.43 -0.09 16.80
N ALA A 242 -13.83 0.07 18.04
CA ALA A 242 -13.42 1.22 18.86
C ALA A 242 -11.92 1.22 19.18
N ASP A 243 -11.30 0.04 19.15
CA ASP A 243 -9.87 -0.15 19.39
C ASP A 243 -9.02 -0.04 18.11
N ASN A 244 -9.62 0.17 16.95
CA ASN A 244 -8.87 0.31 15.70
C ASN A 244 -7.89 1.46 15.79
N ILE A 245 -6.69 1.23 15.28
CA ILE A 245 -5.65 2.24 15.17
C ILE A 245 -5.70 2.81 13.78
N ILE A 246 -6.09 4.08 13.70
CA ILE A 246 -6.29 4.77 12.43
C ILE A 246 -5.62 6.14 12.44
N MET A 247 -5.05 6.53 11.32
CA MET A 247 -4.74 7.92 11.04
C MET A 247 -5.88 8.51 10.23
N LYS A 248 -6.51 9.56 10.77
CA LYS A 248 -7.57 10.29 10.07
C LYS A 248 -6.96 11.22 9.04
N HIS A 249 -7.61 11.33 7.89
CA HIS A 249 -7.30 12.28 6.84
C HIS A 249 -8.47 13.24 6.65
N TYR A 250 -8.16 14.44 6.21
CA TYR A 250 -9.14 15.52 6.08
C TYR A 250 -9.06 16.11 4.68
N ASN A 251 -10.22 16.31 4.05
CA ASN A 251 -10.31 16.99 2.75
C ASN A 251 -10.31 18.52 2.95
N VAL A 252 -9.25 19.06 3.54
CA VAL A 252 -9.11 20.51 3.81
C VAL A 252 -7.78 20.97 3.26
N GLU A 253 -7.80 21.91 2.32
CA GLU A 253 -6.61 22.63 1.88
C GLU A 253 -6.19 23.63 2.95
N GLY A 254 -4.91 23.64 3.29
CA GLY A 254 -4.30 24.81 3.92
C GLY A 254 -4.09 24.79 5.42
N ASP A 255 -4.33 23.71 6.11
CA ASP A 255 -3.81 23.59 7.47
C ASP A 255 -2.37 23.09 7.41
N ALA A 256 -1.42 24.02 7.40
CA ALA A 256 0.01 23.73 7.26
C ALA A 256 0.59 22.90 8.44
N ILE A 257 -0.13 22.86 9.55
CA ILE A 257 0.19 22.00 10.70
C ILE A 257 -0.44 20.63 10.50
N ASN A 258 -1.45 20.58 9.67
CA ASN A 258 -2.14 19.36 9.35
C ASN A 258 -1.31 18.63 8.29
N PHE A 259 -0.93 17.40 8.57
CA PHE A 259 -0.23 16.51 7.64
C PHE A 259 -0.99 16.28 6.34
N THR A 260 -2.19 16.84 6.20
CA THR A 260 -3.01 16.80 4.99
C THR A 260 -2.30 17.37 3.75
N VAL A 261 -1.39 18.31 3.88
CA VAL A 261 -0.59 18.81 2.75
C VAL A 261 0.34 17.73 2.19
N LEU A 262 0.72 16.77 3.02
CA LEU A 262 1.53 15.60 2.67
C LEU A 262 0.71 14.31 2.77
N ASP A 263 -0.60 14.43 2.92
CA ASP A 263 -1.51 13.30 2.94
C ASP A 263 -1.38 12.51 1.63
N PRO A 264 -1.12 11.20 1.72
CA PRO A 264 -1.02 10.34 0.57
C PRO A 264 -2.25 10.35 -0.34
N TYR A 265 -3.37 10.74 0.17
CA TYR A 265 -4.64 10.77 -0.55
C TYR A 265 -4.98 12.13 -1.17
N GLN A 266 -4.17 13.16 -0.94
CA GLN A 266 -4.43 14.49 -1.50
C GLN A 266 -3.95 14.67 -2.95
N THR A 267 -4.72 15.45 -3.71
CA THR A 267 -4.53 15.65 -5.14
C THR A 267 -3.26 16.40 -5.53
N ASN A 268 -2.67 17.15 -4.62
CA ASN A 268 -1.63 18.12 -4.93
C ASN A 268 -0.23 17.68 -4.52
N THR A 269 -0.07 16.49 -3.95
CA THR A 269 1.25 15.99 -3.58
C THR A 269 1.80 15.06 -4.65
N THR A 270 3.12 15.07 -4.82
CA THR A 270 3.84 14.16 -5.72
C THR A 270 3.54 12.70 -5.39
N TRP A 271 3.29 12.41 -4.12
CA TRP A 271 2.95 11.09 -3.65
C TRP A 271 1.59 10.64 -4.14
N ASP A 272 0.60 11.48 -4.01
CA ASP A 272 -0.76 11.21 -4.45
C ASP A 272 -0.85 10.97 -5.97
N ALA A 273 -0.19 11.80 -6.74
CA ALA A 273 -0.08 11.59 -8.18
C ALA A 273 0.65 10.28 -8.53
N ALA A 274 1.63 9.86 -7.72
CA ALA A 274 2.35 8.61 -7.91
C ALA A 274 1.56 7.40 -7.39
N ALA A 275 0.82 7.55 -6.28
CA ALA A 275 0.11 6.46 -5.62
C ALA A 275 -1.20 6.10 -6.32
N TYR A 276 -2.16 7.02 -6.25
CA TYR A 276 -3.50 6.84 -6.79
C TYR A 276 -3.76 7.70 -8.02
N GLY A 277 -2.70 8.16 -8.67
CA GLY A 277 -2.76 9.01 -9.84
C GLY A 277 -3.61 8.41 -10.97
N THR A 278 -3.64 9.10 -12.08
CA THR A 278 -4.56 8.84 -13.20
C THR A 278 -4.56 7.40 -13.73
N GLY A 279 -3.51 6.63 -13.43
CA GLY A 279 -3.32 5.26 -13.93
C GLY A 279 -3.85 4.13 -13.05
N GLN A 280 -4.14 4.32 -11.79
CA GLN A 280 -4.47 3.22 -10.87
C GLN A 280 -5.91 2.73 -11.03
N ARG A 281 -6.09 1.42 -11.14
CA ARG A 281 -7.37 0.72 -11.30
C ARG A 281 -7.39 -0.56 -10.46
N PHE A 282 -8.57 -0.98 -9.99
CA PHE A 282 -8.74 -2.31 -9.42
C PHE A 282 -8.74 -3.38 -10.50
N THR A 283 -8.18 -4.53 -10.16
CA THR A 283 -8.14 -5.67 -11.07
C THR A 283 -9.46 -6.42 -11.12
N ARG A 284 -9.64 -7.18 -12.20
CA ARG A 284 -10.74 -8.14 -12.32
C ARG A 284 -10.68 -9.21 -11.22
N TRP A 285 -9.48 -9.61 -10.82
CA TRP A 285 -9.34 -10.59 -9.74
C TRP A 285 -9.92 -10.05 -8.42
N TYR A 286 -9.58 -8.81 -8.05
CA TYR A 286 -10.15 -8.18 -6.85
C TYR A 286 -11.67 -8.00 -6.95
N ALA A 287 -12.19 -7.57 -8.12
CA ALA A 287 -13.62 -7.49 -8.36
C ALA A 287 -14.30 -8.86 -8.20
N ASN A 288 -13.67 -9.93 -8.67
CA ASN A 288 -14.19 -11.29 -8.55
C ASN A 288 -14.23 -11.82 -7.11
N LEU A 289 -13.35 -11.34 -6.21
CA LEU A 289 -13.47 -11.64 -4.78
C LEU A 289 -14.77 -11.09 -4.20
N LEU A 290 -15.15 -9.88 -4.59
CA LEU A 290 -16.35 -9.17 -4.11
C LEU A 290 -17.65 -9.72 -4.75
N THR A 291 -17.60 -10.13 -6.01
CA THR A 291 -18.76 -10.73 -6.71
C THR A 291 -18.93 -12.21 -6.39
N ASN A 292 -17.98 -12.80 -5.68
CA ASN A 292 -17.95 -14.23 -5.34
C ASN A 292 -18.03 -15.18 -6.56
N ASN A 293 -17.47 -14.77 -7.69
CA ASN A 293 -17.51 -15.54 -8.93
C ASN A 293 -16.80 -16.90 -8.83
N PHE A 294 -15.88 -17.06 -7.87
CA PHE A 294 -15.12 -18.31 -7.69
C PHE A 294 -15.93 -19.46 -7.12
N THR A 295 -17.02 -19.17 -6.44
CA THR A 295 -17.92 -20.17 -5.83
C THR A 295 -19.22 -20.36 -6.63
N GLY A 296 -19.27 -19.83 -7.86
CA GLY A 296 -20.46 -19.87 -8.69
C GLY A 296 -21.47 -18.74 -8.40
N GLY A 297 -21.06 -17.79 -7.56
CA GLY A 297 -21.91 -16.72 -7.07
C GLY A 297 -22.88 -17.18 -5.98
N SER A 298 -23.28 -16.27 -5.12
CA SER A 298 -24.26 -16.54 -4.06
C SER A 298 -25.68 -16.10 -4.42
N GLY A 299 -25.85 -15.41 -5.54
CA GLY A 299 -27.08 -14.69 -5.89
C GLY A 299 -27.29 -13.41 -5.07
N VAL A 300 -26.38 -13.10 -4.15
CA VAL A 300 -26.42 -11.90 -3.31
C VAL A 300 -25.14 -11.09 -3.52
N THR A 301 -25.29 -9.83 -3.86
CA THR A 301 -24.18 -8.91 -4.04
C THR A 301 -23.60 -8.50 -2.68
N ASP A 302 -22.27 -8.47 -2.56
CA ASP A 302 -21.61 -7.91 -1.38
C ASP A 302 -21.92 -6.40 -1.27
N PRO A 303 -22.55 -5.93 -0.19
CA PRO A 303 -22.90 -4.52 -0.02
C PRO A 303 -21.68 -3.57 -0.04
N ARG A 304 -20.47 -4.08 0.21
CA ARG A 304 -19.21 -3.32 0.11
C ARG A 304 -18.78 -3.08 -1.34
N LEU A 305 -19.24 -3.91 -2.29
CA LEU A 305 -18.83 -3.84 -3.70
C LEU A 305 -18.97 -2.43 -4.30
N PRO A 306 -20.13 -1.76 -4.25
CA PRO A 306 -20.28 -0.43 -4.82
C PRO A 306 -19.54 0.67 -4.05
N LYS A 307 -19.01 0.37 -2.87
CA LYS A 307 -18.20 1.29 -2.06
C LYS A 307 -16.71 1.14 -2.36
N LEU A 308 -16.27 -0.07 -2.61
CA LEU A 308 -14.87 -0.42 -2.82
C LEU A 308 -14.44 -0.21 -4.27
N LEU A 309 -15.24 -0.65 -5.24
CA LEU A 309 -14.90 -0.53 -6.65
C LEU A 309 -15.34 0.83 -7.23
N PRO A 310 -14.47 1.50 -7.96
CA PRO A 310 -14.84 2.66 -8.77
C PRO A 310 -15.89 2.31 -9.82
N ALA A 311 -16.66 3.30 -10.26
CA ALA A 311 -17.58 3.14 -11.36
C ALA A 311 -16.83 2.84 -12.67
N VAL A 312 -17.47 2.05 -13.51
CA VAL A 312 -17.02 1.72 -14.86
C VAL A 312 -18.12 2.11 -15.82
N MET A 313 -17.78 2.91 -16.84
CA MET A 313 -18.71 3.25 -17.92
C MET A 313 -18.71 2.13 -18.94
N THR A 314 -19.87 1.61 -19.25
CA THR A 314 -20.08 0.54 -20.23
C THR A 314 -21.15 0.91 -21.23
N ASN A 315 -21.29 0.13 -22.30
CA ASN A 315 -22.30 0.31 -23.33
C ASN A 315 -22.31 1.72 -23.94
N VAL A 316 -21.12 2.26 -24.16
CA VAL A 316 -20.95 3.61 -24.71
C VAL A 316 -21.47 3.69 -26.12
N GLU A 317 -22.39 4.60 -26.38
CA GLU A 317 -22.88 4.95 -27.72
C GLU A 317 -22.36 6.33 -28.13
N LEU A 318 -21.95 6.44 -29.38
CA LEU A 318 -21.42 7.67 -29.94
C LEU A 318 -22.33 8.17 -31.10
N ASN A 319 -22.48 9.49 -31.23
CA ASN A 319 -23.06 10.07 -32.42
C ASN A 319 -22.07 10.10 -33.59
N SER A 320 -22.51 10.57 -34.76
CA SER A 320 -21.68 10.68 -35.97
C SER A 320 -20.48 11.64 -35.82
N SER A 321 -20.50 12.49 -34.82
CA SER A 321 -19.39 13.40 -34.48
C SER A 321 -18.43 12.80 -33.45
N GLY A 322 -18.69 11.58 -32.96
CA GLY A 322 -17.88 10.90 -31.96
C GLY A 322 -18.16 11.34 -30.52
N ASN A 323 -19.23 12.08 -30.29
CA ASN A 323 -19.62 12.45 -28.93
C ASN A 323 -20.41 11.33 -28.28
N ILE A 324 -20.20 11.11 -26.97
CA ILE A 324 -20.97 10.16 -26.19
C ILE A 324 -22.41 10.65 -26.06
N ILE A 325 -23.38 9.79 -26.43
CA ILE A 325 -24.80 10.07 -26.37
C ILE A 325 -25.56 9.15 -25.42
N ASN A 326 -24.98 8.01 -25.09
CA ASN A 326 -25.55 7.06 -24.13
C ASN A 326 -24.46 6.20 -23.51
N TYR A 327 -24.67 5.76 -22.26
CA TYR A 327 -23.77 4.86 -21.52
C TYR A 327 -24.46 4.31 -20.27
N GLU A 328 -23.85 3.29 -19.65
CA GLU A 328 -24.25 2.73 -18.37
C GLU A 328 -23.10 2.74 -17.37
N TRP A 329 -23.39 3.04 -16.10
CA TRP A 329 -22.44 2.88 -15.01
C TRP A 329 -22.59 1.52 -14.33
N LYS A 330 -21.45 0.83 -14.12
CA LYS A 330 -21.36 -0.41 -13.34
C LYS A 330 -20.25 -0.30 -12.31
N ARG A 331 -20.38 -1.06 -11.21
CA ARG A 331 -19.40 -1.06 -10.12
C ARG A 331 -18.97 -2.49 -9.75
N ASP A 332 -19.02 -3.42 -10.67
CA ASP A 332 -18.70 -4.83 -10.51
C ASP A 332 -17.61 -5.32 -11.48
N ILE A 333 -16.96 -4.38 -12.16
CA ILE A 333 -16.01 -4.68 -13.22
C ILE A 333 -14.62 -4.19 -12.82
N GLY A 334 -13.61 -5.07 -12.88
CA GLY A 334 -12.21 -4.75 -12.76
C GLY A 334 -11.44 -4.91 -14.06
N VAL A 335 -10.27 -4.30 -14.12
CA VAL A 335 -9.35 -4.37 -15.27
C VAL A 335 -8.52 -5.65 -15.19
N ASP A 336 -8.27 -6.30 -16.31
CA ASP A 336 -7.30 -7.41 -16.34
C ASP A 336 -5.91 -6.91 -15.93
N MET A 337 -5.31 -7.57 -14.97
CA MET A 337 -4.04 -7.19 -14.37
C MET A 337 -2.93 -6.97 -15.38
N MET A 338 -2.99 -7.63 -16.53
CA MET A 338 -1.98 -7.54 -17.56
C MET A 338 -2.37 -6.85 -18.84
N ASN A 339 -3.65 -6.63 -19.03
CA ASN A 339 -4.12 -5.80 -20.15
C ASN A 339 -4.30 -4.34 -19.70
N SER A 340 -3.71 -4.00 -18.57
CA SER A 340 -3.83 -2.67 -18.00
C SER A 340 -3.24 -1.59 -18.90
N ASP A 341 -2.22 -1.92 -19.67
CA ASP A 341 -1.75 -1.11 -20.78
C ASP A 341 -1.26 -2.02 -21.92
N ILE A 342 -2.10 -2.21 -22.91
CA ILE A 342 -1.77 -2.96 -24.12
C ILE A 342 -0.51 -2.41 -24.82
N ARG A 343 -0.20 -1.13 -24.57
CA ARG A 343 1.01 -0.48 -25.06
C ARG A 343 2.27 -0.92 -24.33
N MET A 344 2.15 -1.35 -23.07
CA MET A 344 3.31 -1.67 -22.25
C MET A 344 3.99 -2.99 -22.64
N ASN A 345 3.25 -3.96 -23.07
CA ASN A 345 3.72 -5.34 -23.16
C ASN A 345 3.82 -5.87 -24.58
N GLY A 346 3.69 -5.02 -25.59
CA GLY A 346 3.59 -5.50 -26.96
C GLY A 346 2.40 -6.45 -27.16
N GLY A 347 1.36 -6.30 -26.33
CA GLY A 347 0.12 -7.05 -26.47
C GLY A 347 -0.49 -6.94 -27.85
N PRO A 348 -1.63 -7.57 -28.11
CA PRO A 348 -2.21 -7.61 -29.45
C PRO A 348 -2.52 -6.24 -30.05
N LEU A 349 -2.44 -5.18 -29.25
CA LEU A 349 -2.72 -3.81 -29.67
C LEU A 349 -1.45 -2.96 -29.65
N ASN A 350 -0.99 -2.59 -30.83
CA ASN A 350 0.09 -1.62 -31.02
C ASN A 350 -0.50 -0.33 -31.60
N TYR A 351 -0.40 0.77 -30.87
CA TYR A 351 -0.92 2.05 -31.33
C TYR A 351 0.10 2.81 -32.15
N ALA A 352 -0.31 3.25 -33.34
CA ALA A 352 0.39 4.27 -34.07
C ALA A 352 -0.59 5.41 -34.37
N TYR A 353 -0.31 6.57 -33.82
CA TYR A 353 -0.98 7.81 -34.23
C TYR A 353 -0.37 8.28 -35.53
N ALA A 354 -1.11 8.24 -36.62
CA ALA A 354 -0.72 8.87 -37.87
C ALA A 354 -1.72 9.97 -38.23
N ASN A 355 -1.26 11.23 -38.16
CA ASN A 355 -1.82 12.39 -38.78
C ASN A 355 -3.35 12.39 -38.99
N SER A 356 -4.14 12.79 -38.01
CA SER A 356 -5.60 13.04 -38.10
C SER A 356 -6.48 11.85 -38.54
N ARG A 357 -5.93 10.73 -38.89
CA ARG A 357 -6.60 9.43 -39.04
C ARG A 357 -6.05 8.49 -38.00
N GLN A 358 -6.95 7.85 -37.27
CA GLN A 358 -6.54 6.97 -36.21
C GLN A 358 -6.35 5.58 -36.77
N THR A 359 -5.12 5.17 -36.81
CA THR A 359 -4.74 3.86 -37.27
C THR A 359 -4.26 3.03 -36.09
N PHE A 360 -4.97 1.97 -35.78
CA PHE A 360 -4.60 1.03 -34.72
C PHE A 360 -4.05 -0.25 -35.33
N LYS A 361 -2.94 -0.70 -34.81
CA LYS A 361 -2.31 -1.97 -35.21
C LYS A 361 -2.62 -3.03 -34.16
N TYR A 362 -3.30 -4.08 -34.58
CA TYR A 362 -3.66 -5.21 -33.74
C TYR A 362 -2.81 -6.41 -34.16
N LYS A 363 -1.86 -6.81 -33.32
CA LYS A 363 -1.04 -8.00 -33.57
C LYS A 363 -1.76 -9.21 -32.99
N ILE A 364 -2.32 -10.06 -33.85
CA ILE A 364 -3.09 -11.24 -33.49
C ILE A 364 -2.45 -12.44 -34.21
N ALA A 365 -1.60 -13.17 -33.49
CA ALA A 365 -0.83 -14.30 -34.04
C ALA A 365 -1.75 -15.49 -34.38
N ASP A 366 -2.77 -15.74 -33.56
CA ASP A 366 -3.76 -16.80 -33.83
C ASP A 366 -4.66 -16.43 -35.00
N GLU A 367 -4.72 -17.30 -36.02
CA GLU A 367 -5.46 -17.05 -37.24
C GLU A 367 -6.98 -17.05 -37.05
N ALA A 368 -7.49 -17.91 -36.17
CA ALA A 368 -8.93 -17.99 -35.89
C ALA A 368 -9.39 -16.75 -35.13
N ALA A 369 -8.62 -16.32 -34.13
CA ALA A 369 -8.88 -15.09 -33.38
C ALA A 369 -8.75 -13.86 -34.28
N ARG A 370 -7.79 -13.83 -35.22
CA ARG A 370 -7.64 -12.76 -36.20
C ARG A 370 -8.83 -12.67 -37.14
N THR A 371 -9.30 -13.81 -37.63
CA THR A 371 -10.48 -13.90 -38.52
C THR A 371 -11.72 -13.42 -37.79
N ALA A 372 -11.95 -13.86 -36.56
CA ALA A 372 -13.06 -13.39 -35.73
C ALA A 372 -12.98 -11.89 -35.45
N PHE A 373 -11.78 -11.37 -35.16
CA PHE A 373 -11.58 -9.92 -34.96
C PHE A 373 -11.93 -9.13 -36.23
N ILE A 374 -11.43 -9.57 -37.39
CA ILE A 374 -11.71 -8.92 -38.68
C ILE A 374 -13.21 -8.89 -38.99
N ALA A 375 -13.90 -10.00 -38.73
CA ALA A 375 -15.36 -10.09 -38.94
C ALA A 375 -16.16 -9.13 -38.05
N ALA A 376 -15.61 -8.76 -36.88
CA ALA A 376 -16.24 -7.86 -35.93
C ALA A 376 -15.85 -6.39 -36.10
N VAL A 377 -14.87 -6.05 -36.95
CA VAL A 377 -14.37 -4.68 -37.14
C VAL A 377 -15.27 -3.92 -38.11
N PRO A 378 -15.97 -2.86 -37.67
CA PRO A 378 -16.91 -2.12 -38.53
C PRO A 378 -16.24 -1.03 -39.37
N HIS A 379 -14.90 -1.02 -39.43
CA HIS A 379 -14.12 0.06 -40.06
C HIS A 379 -13.13 -0.50 -41.10
N PRO A 380 -12.68 0.32 -42.05
CA PRO A 380 -11.65 -0.08 -43.02
C PRO A 380 -10.41 -0.63 -42.33
N TYR A 381 -9.92 -1.74 -42.79
CA TYR A 381 -8.71 -2.38 -42.25
C TYR A 381 -7.80 -2.90 -43.38
N THR A 382 -6.54 -3.13 -43.04
CA THR A 382 -5.59 -3.89 -43.84
C THR A 382 -4.94 -4.97 -42.97
N VAL A 383 -4.56 -6.08 -43.58
CA VAL A 383 -3.89 -7.17 -42.86
C VAL A 383 -2.47 -7.31 -43.40
N SER A 384 -1.48 -7.36 -42.52
CA SER A 384 -0.09 -7.62 -42.86
C SER A 384 0.46 -8.69 -41.91
N ALA A 385 0.66 -9.88 -42.41
CA ALA A 385 1.03 -11.07 -41.61
C ALA A 385 0.05 -11.30 -40.43
N ASP A 386 0.54 -11.20 -39.21
CA ASP A 386 -0.22 -11.37 -37.99
C ASP A 386 -0.84 -10.04 -37.44
N THR A 387 -0.72 -8.97 -38.22
CA THR A 387 -1.14 -7.62 -37.79
C THR A 387 -2.32 -7.13 -38.59
N VAL A 388 -3.40 -6.77 -37.92
CA VAL A 388 -4.57 -6.08 -38.50
C VAL A 388 -4.43 -4.59 -38.22
N ILE A 389 -4.46 -3.78 -39.24
CA ILE A 389 -4.36 -2.33 -39.16
C ILE A 389 -5.75 -1.76 -39.47
N VAL A 390 -6.40 -1.21 -38.46
CA VAL A 390 -7.74 -0.62 -38.58
C VAL A 390 -7.62 0.89 -38.65
N THR A 391 -8.24 1.50 -39.64
CA THR A 391 -8.30 2.95 -39.78
C THR A 391 -9.67 3.46 -39.36
N TYR A 392 -9.71 4.21 -38.31
CA TYR A 392 -10.94 4.78 -37.80
C TYR A 392 -11.13 6.20 -38.38
N PRO A 393 -12.30 6.53 -38.90
CA PRO A 393 -12.57 7.88 -39.40
C PRO A 393 -12.53 8.90 -38.26
N ARG A 394 -12.06 10.10 -38.55
CA ARG A 394 -12.06 11.22 -37.60
C ARG A 394 -13.49 11.43 -37.11
N GLY A 395 -13.67 11.48 -35.82
CA GLY A 395 -14.98 11.64 -35.18
C GLY A 395 -15.61 10.34 -34.66
N ALA A 396 -15.23 9.16 -35.18
CA ALA A 396 -15.74 7.87 -34.66
C ALA A 396 -15.19 7.53 -33.26
N PHE A 397 -14.11 8.21 -32.84
CA PHE A 397 -13.40 7.95 -31.56
C PHE A 397 -12.94 9.24 -30.89
N TYR A 398 -13.32 10.38 -31.43
CA TYR A 398 -12.74 11.64 -31.02
C TYR A 398 -13.48 12.16 -29.79
N VAL A 399 -12.86 12.05 -28.65
CA VAL A 399 -13.35 12.66 -27.41
C VAL A 399 -12.70 14.03 -27.21
N ASN A 400 -11.44 14.19 -27.60
CA ASN A 400 -10.72 15.46 -27.80
C ASN A 400 -9.50 15.19 -28.68
N SER A 401 -8.62 16.17 -28.89
CA SER A 401 -7.48 16.04 -29.80
C SER A 401 -6.49 14.92 -29.47
N THR A 402 -6.58 14.28 -28.32
CA THR A 402 -5.61 13.32 -27.79
C THR A 402 -6.19 12.00 -27.31
N ASN A 403 -7.50 11.90 -27.08
CA ASN A 403 -8.13 10.75 -26.43
C ASN A 403 -9.36 10.27 -27.19
N TYR A 404 -9.56 8.97 -27.26
CA TYR A 404 -10.56 8.34 -28.12
C TYR A 404 -11.37 7.28 -27.41
N MET A 405 -12.70 7.30 -27.62
CA MET A 405 -13.59 6.21 -27.29
C MET A 405 -14.27 5.63 -28.51
N ARG A 406 -14.60 4.37 -28.46
CA ARG A 406 -15.35 3.63 -29.46
C ARG A 406 -16.72 3.28 -28.94
N ALA A 407 -17.71 3.19 -29.82
CA ALA A 407 -18.98 2.59 -29.47
C ALA A 407 -18.77 1.18 -28.88
N GLY A 408 -19.43 0.89 -27.78
CA GLY A 408 -19.28 -0.36 -27.03
C GLY A 408 -18.04 -0.44 -26.12
N ASP A 409 -17.19 0.58 -26.09
CA ASP A 409 -16.03 0.58 -25.19
C ASP A 409 -16.46 0.62 -23.71
N THR A 410 -15.54 0.11 -22.88
CA THR A 410 -15.62 0.20 -21.43
C THR A 410 -14.58 1.19 -20.95
N ALA A 411 -14.99 2.21 -20.22
CA ALA A 411 -14.09 3.18 -19.62
C ALA A 411 -14.05 3.01 -18.10
N TYR A 412 -12.84 2.77 -17.61
CA TYR A 412 -12.58 2.53 -16.19
C TYR A 412 -12.21 3.84 -15.50
N VAL A 413 -12.99 4.22 -14.51
CA VAL A 413 -12.64 5.34 -13.63
C VAL A 413 -11.50 4.91 -12.73
N ASN A 414 -10.54 5.81 -12.49
CA ASN A 414 -9.48 5.54 -11.55
C ASN A 414 -10.00 5.56 -10.11
N MET A 415 -9.16 5.11 -9.18
CA MET A 415 -9.54 4.98 -7.77
C MET A 415 -9.95 6.31 -7.13
N ARG A 416 -9.54 7.45 -7.69
CA ARG A 416 -9.85 8.81 -7.20
C ARG A 416 -10.96 9.52 -7.96
N SER A 417 -11.52 8.91 -8.98
CA SER A 417 -12.53 9.51 -9.88
C SER A 417 -12.06 10.78 -10.62
N ASN A 418 -10.79 10.94 -10.87
CA ASN A 418 -10.26 12.10 -11.57
C ASN A 418 -9.79 11.80 -12.99
N SER A 419 -9.79 10.55 -13.41
CA SER A 419 -9.54 10.15 -14.80
C SER A 419 -10.19 8.83 -15.15
N MET A 420 -10.39 8.60 -16.44
CA MET A 420 -10.89 7.34 -16.99
C MET A 420 -9.94 6.82 -18.06
N SER A 421 -9.97 5.52 -18.28
CA SER A 421 -9.26 4.85 -19.37
C SER A 421 -10.08 3.72 -19.95
N THR A 422 -9.99 3.51 -21.24
CA THR A 422 -10.49 2.29 -21.87
C THR A 422 -9.48 1.16 -21.72
N SER A 423 -9.94 -0.10 -21.91
CA SER A 423 -9.03 -1.24 -21.96
C SER A 423 -8.12 -1.11 -23.17
N GLY A 424 -7.06 -0.34 -23.07
CA GLY A 424 -6.09 -0.14 -24.12
C GLY A 424 -5.89 1.29 -24.59
N VAL A 425 -6.69 2.24 -24.16
CA VAL A 425 -6.48 3.67 -24.42
C VAL A 425 -6.66 4.42 -23.12
N SER A 426 -5.62 5.13 -22.71
CA SER A 426 -5.74 6.10 -21.62
C SER A 426 -6.54 7.29 -22.14
N VAL A 427 -7.67 7.56 -21.53
CA VAL A 427 -8.54 8.70 -21.85
C VAL A 427 -8.36 9.70 -20.73
N THR A 428 -7.33 10.53 -20.82
CA THR A 428 -6.98 11.48 -19.76
C THR A 428 -7.99 12.59 -19.57
N ASP A 429 -8.80 12.91 -20.59
CA ASP A 429 -9.69 14.05 -20.56
C ASP A 429 -11.17 13.74 -20.84
N MET A 430 -11.61 12.51 -20.59
CA MET A 430 -13.06 12.25 -20.55
C MET A 430 -13.79 13.15 -19.55
N TYR A 431 -13.06 13.72 -18.63
CA TYR A 431 -13.52 14.77 -17.73
C TYR A 431 -14.18 15.96 -18.47
N TYR A 432 -13.75 16.28 -19.67
CA TYR A 432 -14.34 17.37 -20.46
C TYR A 432 -15.74 17.03 -21.01
N TYR A 433 -15.97 15.78 -21.35
CA TYR A 433 -17.24 15.34 -21.94
C TYR A 433 -18.26 14.86 -20.92
N LEU A 434 -17.79 14.41 -19.76
CA LEU A 434 -18.60 13.89 -18.68
C LEU A 434 -18.52 14.77 -17.43
N ASN A 435 -18.00 15.97 -17.56
CA ASN A 435 -17.62 16.85 -16.45
C ASN A 435 -18.77 17.11 -15.47
N ALA A 436 -19.99 17.23 -15.99
CA ALA A 436 -21.19 17.32 -15.18
C ALA A 436 -21.61 15.95 -14.63
N ASP A 437 -21.57 14.91 -15.44
CA ASP A 437 -22.12 13.59 -15.15
C ASP A 437 -21.18 12.71 -14.32
N VAL A 438 -19.86 12.77 -14.55
CA VAL A 438 -18.89 12.07 -13.69
C VAL A 438 -18.86 12.70 -12.31
N LYS A 439 -18.97 14.02 -12.23
CA LYS A 439 -19.13 14.72 -10.95
C LYS A 439 -20.53 14.55 -10.37
N ALA A 440 -21.55 14.40 -11.19
CA ALA A 440 -22.93 14.19 -10.77
C ALA A 440 -23.22 12.73 -10.37
N VAL A 441 -22.51 11.77 -10.98
CA VAL A 441 -22.45 10.40 -10.46
C VAL A 441 -21.65 10.34 -9.16
N GLY A 442 -21.14 11.45 -8.75
CA GLY A 442 -20.40 11.76 -7.55
C GLY A 442 -19.70 10.59 -6.89
N GLY A 443 -18.47 10.73 -6.51
CA GLY A 443 -17.81 9.67 -5.82
C GLY A 443 -17.71 8.39 -6.63
N THR A 444 -17.30 8.46 -7.86
CA THR A 444 -17.03 7.28 -8.70
C THR A 444 -15.78 6.52 -8.29
N GLY A 445 -15.01 7.04 -7.32
CA GLY A 445 -13.79 6.42 -6.81
C GLY A 445 -14.03 5.32 -5.78
N SER A 446 -12.97 4.90 -5.13
CA SER A 446 -12.99 3.86 -4.09
C SER A 446 -13.06 4.45 -2.69
N PHE A 447 -13.70 3.72 -1.77
CA PHE A 447 -13.67 3.97 -0.33
C PHE A 447 -12.24 4.19 0.21
N PHE A 448 -11.25 3.49 -0.34
CA PHE A 448 -9.86 3.58 0.12
C PHE A 448 -9.09 4.81 -0.39
N ALA A 449 -9.57 5.47 -1.44
CA ALA A 449 -8.77 6.46 -2.17
C ALA A 449 -9.40 7.86 -2.19
N ARG A 450 -10.27 8.16 -1.24
CA ARG A 450 -10.84 9.50 -1.07
C ARG A 450 -9.91 10.36 -0.21
N PRO A 451 -9.94 11.70 -0.38
CA PRO A 451 -9.09 12.59 0.40
C PRO A 451 -9.28 12.46 1.92
N ASP A 452 -10.45 12.09 2.37
CA ASP A 452 -10.83 11.92 3.77
C ASP A 452 -11.03 10.44 4.18
N SER A 453 -10.54 9.50 3.37
CA SER A 453 -10.47 8.08 3.74
C SER A 453 -9.41 7.88 4.82
N ASP A 454 -9.76 7.13 5.87
CA ASP A 454 -8.84 6.83 6.95
C ASP A 454 -7.76 5.83 6.52
N SER A 455 -6.53 6.00 7.00
CA SER A 455 -5.49 4.98 6.92
C SER A 455 -5.57 4.06 8.13
N GLU A 456 -5.94 2.81 7.90
CA GLU A 456 -6.11 1.81 8.95
C GLU A 456 -4.80 1.06 9.19
N ILE A 457 -4.12 1.38 10.28
CA ILE A 457 -2.82 0.81 10.66
C ILE A 457 -2.98 -0.61 11.17
N LEU A 458 -3.98 -0.80 12.04
CA LEU A 458 -4.33 -2.09 12.62
C LEU A 458 -5.82 -2.11 12.95
N SER A 459 -6.53 -3.17 12.54
CA SER A 459 -7.97 -3.28 12.77
C SER A 459 -8.37 -4.51 13.56
N TYR A 460 -9.51 -4.41 14.22
CA TYR A 460 -10.16 -5.55 14.88
C TYR A 460 -10.53 -6.64 13.87
N ALA A 461 -10.98 -6.25 12.68
CA ALA A 461 -11.27 -7.22 11.62
C ALA A 461 -10.05 -8.07 11.27
N GLU A 462 -8.86 -7.46 11.13
CA GLU A 462 -7.62 -8.21 10.91
C GLU A 462 -7.32 -9.17 12.06
N MET A 463 -7.48 -8.73 13.32
CA MET A 463 -7.27 -9.59 14.49
C MET A 463 -8.20 -10.79 14.49
N CYS A 464 -9.45 -10.61 14.09
CA CYS A 464 -10.40 -11.71 13.91
C CYS A 464 -9.95 -12.71 12.85
N PHE A 465 -9.45 -12.23 11.69
CA PHE A 465 -8.97 -13.12 10.63
C PHE A 465 -7.67 -13.83 11.00
N ILE A 466 -6.75 -13.16 11.71
CA ILE A 466 -5.57 -13.83 12.29
C ILE A 466 -6.02 -14.96 13.25
N LYS A 467 -6.96 -14.69 14.12
CA LYS A 467 -7.53 -15.66 15.06
C LYS A 467 -8.18 -16.84 14.33
N ALA A 468 -8.94 -16.56 13.27
CA ALA A 468 -9.57 -17.58 12.44
C ALA A 468 -8.52 -18.49 11.76
N GLU A 469 -7.48 -17.91 11.17
CA GLU A 469 -6.37 -18.67 10.57
C GLU A 469 -5.69 -19.57 11.60
N VAL A 470 -5.35 -19.03 12.76
CA VAL A 470 -4.64 -19.81 13.81
C VAL A 470 -5.49 -20.97 14.32
N TYR A 471 -6.77 -20.76 14.60
CA TYR A 471 -7.66 -21.84 15.01
C TYR A 471 -7.86 -22.89 13.92
N LEU A 472 -7.94 -22.48 12.65
CA LEU A 472 -8.04 -23.42 11.54
C LEU A 472 -6.76 -24.28 11.42
N ARG A 473 -5.58 -23.67 11.60
CA ARG A 473 -4.29 -24.39 11.65
C ARG A 473 -4.23 -25.42 12.79
N GLN A 474 -4.89 -25.14 13.91
CA GLN A 474 -5.00 -26.07 15.05
C GLN A 474 -6.12 -27.11 14.89
N GLY A 475 -6.87 -27.10 13.78
CA GLY A 475 -8.01 -27.99 13.57
C GLY A 475 -9.26 -27.63 14.39
N ASN A 476 -9.29 -26.46 15.01
CA ASN A 476 -10.42 -25.99 15.81
C ASN A 476 -11.42 -25.22 14.93
N ALA A 477 -12.16 -25.95 14.09
CA ALA A 477 -13.09 -25.37 13.13
C ALA A 477 -14.20 -24.50 13.77
N PRO A 478 -14.81 -24.85 14.93
CA PRO A 478 -15.82 -23.98 15.54
C PRO A 478 -15.29 -22.60 15.93
N GLN A 479 -14.10 -22.52 16.55
CA GLN A 479 -13.49 -21.26 16.95
C GLN A 479 -13.00 -20.46 15.72
N ALA A 480 -12.46 -21.16 14.71
CA ALA A 480 -12.06 -20.55 13.44
C ALA A 480 -13.27 -19.89 12.75
N HIS A 481 -14.39 -20.58 12.69
CA HIS A 481 -15.62 -20.07 12.08
C HIS A 481 -16.19 -18.86 12.85
N ALA A 482 -16.25 -18.94 14.17
CA ALA A 482 -16.71 -17.82 15.00
C ALA A 482 -15.86 -16.56 14.76
N ALA A 483 -14.53 -16.71 14.71
CA ALA A 483 -13.62 -15.62 14.44
C ALA A 483 -13.74 -15.09 12.99
N TYR A 484 -13.95 -15.97 12.00
CA TYR A 484 -14.21 -15.61 10.61
C TYR A 484 -15.46 -14.74 10.46
N ILE A 485 -16.59 -15.13 11.07
CA ILE A 485 -17.83 -14.36 11.07
C ILE A 485 -17.64 -13.01 11.76
N ALA A 486 -16.96 -12.98 12.90
CA ALA A 486 -16.66 -11.75 13.63
C ALA A 486 -15.81 -10.78 12.77
N GLY A 487 -14.85 -11.29 12.01
CA GLY A 487 -14.03 -10.48 11.11
C GLY A 487 -14.82 -9.83 9.97
N ILE A 488 -15.77 -10.58 9.38
CA ILE A 488 -16.66 -10.05 8.34
C ILE A 488 -17.56 -8.96 8.92
N GLN A 489 -18.20 -9.23 10.05
CA GLN A 489 -19.07 -8.26 10.72
C GLN A 489 -18.30 -6.99 11.08
N ALA A 490 -17.10 -7.13 11.67
CA ALA A 490 -16.25 -6.01 12.03
C ALA A 490 -15.89 -5.14 10.80
N SER A 491 -15.64 -5.77 9.64
CA SER A 491 -15.38 -5.06 8.38
C SER A 491 -16.60 -4.24 7.93
N PHE A 492 -17.80 -4.79 7.99
CA PHE A 492 -19.04 -4.07 7.69
C PHE A 492 -19.24 -2.89 8.64
N ASP A 493 -19.17 -3.12 9.93
CA ASP A 493 -19.42 -2.12 10.97
C ASP A 493 -18.41 -0.95 10.86
N ARG A 494 -17.15 -1.26 10.58
CA ARG A 494 -16.10 -0.25 10.37
C ARG A 494 -16.39 0.62 9.15
N MET A 495 -16.75 0.01 8.03
CA MET A 495 -17.10 0.74 6.81
C MET A 495 -18.36 1.58 7.01
N GLN A 496 -19.39 1.00 7.63
CA GLN A 496 -20.64 1.67 7.93
C GLN A 496 -20.44 2.91 8.81
N THR A 497 -19.54 2.82 9.80
CA THR A 497 -19.17 3.97 10.65
C THR A 497 -18.64 5.13 9.81
N LYS A 498 -17.69 4.87 8.91
CA LYS A 498 -17.12 5.90 8.04
C LYS A 498 -18.12 6.46 7.04
N LEU A 499 -18.96 5.61 6.46
CA LEU A 499 -20.02 6.03 5.55
C LEU A 499 -21.06 6.92 6.26
N ASN A 500 -21.37 6.64 7.53
CA ASN A 500 -22.23 7.50 8.35
C ASN A 500 -21.55 8.85 8.68
N GLU A 501 -20.23 8.88 8.92
CA GLU A 501 -19.48 10.15 9.07
C GLU A 501 -19.61 10.99 7.78
N TRP A 502 -19.40 10.40 6.61
CA TRP A 502 -19.56 11.10 5.33
C TRP A 502 -20.98 11.59 5.09
N LYS A 503 -21.99 10.77 5.37
CA LYS A 503 -23.39 11.17 5.30
C LYS A 503 -23.68 12.35 6.21
N SER A 504 -23.17 12.33 7.43
CA SER A 504 -23.36 13.40 8.42
C SER A 504 -22.65 14.70 8.01
N SER A 505 -21.58 14.63 7.25
CA SER A 505 -20.89 15.79 6.68
C SER A 505 -21.56 16.35 5.41
N GLY A 506 -22.70 15.78 4.99
CA GLY A 506 -23.51 16.28 3.89
C GLY A 506 -23.21 15.69 2.51
N THR A 507 -22.47 14.56 2.43
CA THR A 507 -22.31 13.88 1.15
C THR A 507 -23.64 13.35 0.63
N ILE A 508 -23.85 13.47 -0.68
CA ILE A 508 -24.99 12.89 -1.41
C ILE A 508 -24.56 11.80 -2.39
N ASN A 509 -23.27 11.50 -2.42
CA ASN A 509 -22.71 10.56 -3.38
C ASN A 509 -23.13 9.12 -3.04
N PRO A 510 -23.75 8.37 -3.96
CA PRO A 510 -24.30 7.04 -3.65
C PRO A 510 -23.28 6.03 -3.13
N ASP A 511 -22.02 6.12 -3.57
CA ASP A 511 -20.92 5.25 -3.13
C ASP A 511 -20.37 5.61 -1.73
N GLN A 512 -20.69 6.79 -1.22
CA GLN A 512 -20.37 7.27 0.12
C GLN A 512 -21.54 7.16 1.10
N MET A 513 -22.72 6.77 0.63
CA MET A 513 -23.88 6.56 1.50
C MET A 513 -23.73 5.24 2.26
N PRO A 514 -24.26 5.16 3.49
CA PRO A 514 -24.32 3.90 4.24
C PRO A 514 -24.92 2.76 3.42
N MET A 515 -24.45 1.55 3.72
CA MET A 515 -25.04 0.32 3.20
C MET A 515 -26.42 0.09 3.87
N ASP A 516 -27.31 -0.62 3.19
CA ASP A 516 -28.58 -1.04 3.78
C ASP A 516 -28.33 -2.22 4.75
N ASP A 517 -28.88 -2.14 5.95
CA ASP A 517 -28.72 -3.18 6.96
C ASP A 517 -29.37 -4.50 6.55
N ALA A 518 -30.44 -4.45 5.75
CA ALA A 518 -31.08 -5.64 5.19
C ALA A 518 -30.19 -6.33 4.16
N ASP A 519 -29.46 -5.56 3.34
CA ASP A 519 -28.50 -6.10 2.38
C ASP A 519 -27.30 -6.74 3.09
N ILE A 520 -26.82 -6.12 4.17
CA ILE A 520 -25.74 -6.69 5.01
C ILE A 520 -26.22 -8.02 5.61
N ALA A 521 -27.41 -8.05 6.19
CA ALA A 521 -27.98 -9.26 6.79
C ALA A 521 -28.19 -10.37 5.75
N ALA A 522 -28.70 -10.02 4.56
CA ALA A 522 -28.88 -10.96 3.46
C ALA A 522 -27.53 -11.53 2.98
N TYR A 523 -26.50 -10.71 2.86
CA TYR A 523 -25.17 -11.15 2.49
C TYR A 523 -24.58 -12.12 3.53
N LEU A 524 -24.64 -11.76 4.82
CA LEU A 524 -24.13 -12.60 5.91
C LEU A 524 -24.84 -13.96 6.00
N ALA A 525 -26.11 -14.04 5.61
CA ALA A 525 -26.88 -15.27 5.58
C ALA A 525 -26.73 -16.05 4.26
N SER A 526 -26.05 -15.50 3.26
CA SER A 526 -25.92 -16.11 1.93
C SER A 526 -24.79 -17.13 1.84
N ALA A 527 -24.73 -17.85 0.71
CA ALA A 527 -23.63 -18.75 0.39
C ALA A 527 -22.28 -18.04 0.11
N ALA A 528 -22.26 -16.71 0.03
CA ALA A 528 -21.02 -15.92 -0.04
C ALA A 528 -20.22 -15.96 1.26
N VAL A 529 -20.91 -16.24 2.38
CA VAL A 529 -20.31 -16.42 3.71
C VAL A 529 -20.47 -17.88 4.11
N VAL A 530 -19.40 -18.54 4.53
CA VAL A 530 -19.46 -19.95 4.95
C VAL A 530 -20.31 -20.07 6.20
N GLN A 531 -21.41 -20.82 6.11
CA GLN A 531 -22.41 -20.96 7.18
C GLN A 531 -22.08 -22.07 8.19
N SER A 532 -21.25 -23.04 7.83
CA SER A 532 -20.90 -24.18 8.68
C SER A 532 -19.40 -24.24 8.97
N ALA A 533 -19.06 -24.40 10.24
CA ALA A 533 -17.65 -24.53 10.67
C ALA A 533 -16.92 -25.67 9.96
N SER A 534 -17.59 -26.78 9.66
CA SER A 534 -16.99 -27.92 8.96
C SER A 534 -16.59 -27.64 7.52
N ASN A 535 -17.18 -26.61 6.91
CA ASN A 535 -16.95 -26.23 5.50
C ASN A 535 -15.97 -25.06 5.36
N LEU A 536 -15.56 -24.45 6.47
CA LEU A 536 -14.64 -23.31 6.44
C LEU A 536 -13.26 -23.75 5.96
N THR A 537 -12.76 -23.08 4.94
CA THR A 537 -11.42 -23.29 4.39
C THR A 537 -10.53 -22.07 4.62
N MET A 538 -9.21 -22.25 4.48
CA MET A 538 -8.26 -21.15 4.53
C MET A 538 -8.54 -20.13 3.42
N ALA A 539 -8.97 -20.58 2.25
CA ALA A 539 -9.33 -19.71 1.13
C ALA A 539 -10.49 -18.76 1.47
N ASP A 540 -11.46 -19.21 2.27
CA ASP A 540 -12.60 -18.38 2.69
C ASP A 540 -12.15 -17.29 3.67
N ILE A 541 -11.30 -17.66 4.64
CA ILE A 541 -10.73 -16.72 5.62
C ILE A 541 -9.92 -15.64 4.89
N ILE A 542 -9.02 -16.04 4.03
CA ILE A 542 -8.12 -15.12 3.33
C ILE A 542 -8.88 -14.24 2.34
N GLN A 543 -9.90 -14.76 1.64
CA GLN A 543 -10.75 -13.96 0.76
C GLN A 543 -11.40 -12.80 1.53
N GLN A 544 -12.02 -13.08 2.66
CA GLN A 544 -12.67 -12.05 3.47
C GLN A 544 -11.66 -11.10 4.12
N LYS A 545 -10.49 -11.61 4.52
CA LYS A 545 -9.39 -10.77 5.00
C LYS A 545 -8.92 -9.77 3.93
N ILE A 546 -8.76 -10.21 2.68
CA ILE A 546 -8.39 -9.33 1.56
C ILE A 546 -9.45 -8.26 1.33
N ILE A 547 -10.72 -8.62 1.35
CA ILE A 547 -11.82 -7.66 1.17
C ILE A 547 -11.83 -6.63 2.30
N ALA A 548 -11.63 -7.06 3.55
CA ALA A 548 -11.62 -6.18 4.71
C ALA A 548 -10.42 -5.23 4.73
N MET A 549 -9.23 -5.71 4.35
CA MET A 549 -7.99 -4.94 4.41
C MET A 549 -7.73 -4.10 3.15
N GLY A 550 -8.22 -4.56 2.00
CA GLY A 550 -8.09 -3.84 0.73
C GLY A 550 -6.64 -3.55 0.36
N ILE A 551 -6.31 -2.27 0.23
CA ILE A 551 -4.97 -1.79 -0.14
C ILE A 551 -4.06 -1.82 1.08
N ASN A 552 -3.47 -2.98 1.35
CA ASN A 552 -2.61 -3.19 2.51
C ASN A 552 -1.47 -4.17 2.19
N MET A 553 -0.27 -3.85 2.64
CA MET A 553 0.91 -4.69 2.40
C MET A 553 0.81 -6.08 3.04
N GLN A 554 0.00 -6.23 4.09
CA GLN A 554 -0.19 -7.54 4.74
C GLN A 554 -0.87 -8.55 3.80
N VAL A 555 -1.66 -8.10 2.83
CA VAL A 555 -2.19 -8.99 1.79
C VAL A 555 -1.06 -9.66 1.01
N TRP A 556 -0.04 -8.89 0.62
CA TRP A 556 1.12 -9.47 -0.07
C TRP A 556 1.99 -10.33 0.85
N ASN A 557 2.14 -9.97 2.12
CA ASN A 557 2.81 -10.80 3.12
C ASN A 557 2.12 -12.17 3.25
N ASP A 558 0.79 -12.17 3.37
CA ASP A 558 0.00 -13.40 3.40
C ASP A 558 0.15 -14.21 2.11
N MET A 559 0.14 -13.58 0.94
CA MET A 559 0.37 -14.28 -0.33
C MET A 559 1.72 -14.98 -0.35
N ARG A 560 2.77 -14.35 0.16
CA ARG A 560 4.11 -14.97 0.26
C ARG A 560 4.11 -16.14 1.26
N ARG A 561 3.46 -15.98 2.44
CA ARG A 561 3.31 -17.07 3.42
C ARG A 561 2.62 -18.31 2.82
N PHE A 562 1.67 -18.12 1.92
CA PHE A 562 0.96 -19.18 1.21
C PHE A 562 1.52 -19.47 -0.19
N ASN A 563 2.72 -19.01 -0.53
CA ASN A 563 3.37 -19.19 -1.83
C ASN A 563 2.45 -18.85 -3.02
N TYR A 564 1.61 -17.81 -2.89
CA TYR A 564 0.62 -17.38 -3.89
C TYR A 564 -0.38 -18.47 -4.31
N SER A 565 -0.49 -19.55 -3.58
CA SER A 565 -1.25 -20.74 -3.98
C SER A 565 -0.86 -21.33 -5.35
N ALA A 566 0.36 -21.08 -5.79
CA ALA A 566 0.88 -21.63 -7.05
C ALA A 566 1.13 -23.15 -6.95
N GLY A 567 0.22 -23.87 -6.31
CA GLY A 567 0.27 -25.29 -6.06
C GLY A 567 -0.48 -25.63 -4.78
N ASN A 568 -0.50 -26.92 -4.43
CA ASN A 568 -1.04 -27.36 -3.14
C ASN A 568 -0.04 -27.00 -2.04
N ILE A 569 -0.47 -26.19 -1.07
CA ILE A 569 0.38 -25.70 0.01
C ILE A 569 -0.03 -26.40 1.29
N GLY A 570 0.67 -27.46 1.60
CA GLY A 570 0.40 -28.28 2.75
C GLY A 570 -1.05 -28.78 2.77
N SER A 571 -1.74 -28.65 3.89
CA SER A 571 -3.13 -29.09 4.07
C SER A 571 -4.18 -28.09 3.58
N PHE A 572 -3.79 -26.91 3.11
CA PHE A 572 -4.76 -25.83 2.81
C PHE A 572 -5.21 -25.79 1.35
N GLY A 573 -4.54 -26.47 0.45
CA GLY A 573 -4.87 -26.44 -0.98
C GLY A 573 -4.66 -25.04 -1.60
N VAL A 574 -5.53 -24.68 -2.53
CA VAL A 574 -5.50 -23.35 -3.20
C VAL A 574 -6.16 -22.32 -2.29
N VAL A 575 -5.37 -21.38 -1.78
CA VAL A 575 -5.83 -20.31 -0.89
C VAL A 575 -6.30 -19.10 -1.69
N TYR A 576 -5.59 -18.74 -2.76
CA TYR A 576 -5.92 -17.59 -3.62
C TYR A 576 -6.60 -18.08 -4.90
N ARG A 577 -7.93 -18.18 -4.85
CA ARG A 577 -8.74 -18.71 -5.95
C ARG A 577 -8.56 -17.86 -7.19
N ASP A 578 -8.29 -18.51 -8.32
CA ASP A 578 -8.10 -17.90 -9.65
C ASP A 578 -7.04 -16.79 -9.73
N TYR A 579 -6.17 -16.67 -8.73
CA TYR A 579 -5.05 -15.74 -8.81
C TYR A 579 -4.04 -16.22 -9.87
N LYS A 580 -3.70 -15.32 -10.77
CA LYS A 580 -2.74 -15.59 -11.85
C LYS A 580 -1.69 -14.50 -11.85
N ARG A 581 -0.48 -14.89 -12.22
CA ARG A 581 0.55 -13.91 -12.59
C ARG A 581 0.07 -13.09 -13.77
N PRO A 582 0.67 -11.92 -13.98
CA PRO A 582 0.40 -11.13 -15.16
C PRO A 582 0.39 -11.97 -16.44
N LYS A 583 -0.64 -11.79 -17.31
CA LYS A 583 -0.95 -12.67 -18.44
C LYS A 583 0.13 -12.65 -19.52
N GLU A 584 0.75 -11.51 -19.76
CA GLU A 584 1.77 -11.31 -20.78
C GLU A 584 3.17 -11.32 -20.19
N PHE A 585 3.44 -12.32 -19.43
CA PHE A 585 4.74 -12.60 -18.89
C PHE A 585 5.65 -13.05 -20.02
N THR A 586 6.24 -12.10 -20.72
CA THR A 586 7.19 -12.38 -21.80
C THR A 586 8.59 -12.55 -21.24
N ALA A 587 9.49 -13.19 -22.01
CA ALA A 587 10.88 -13.34 -21.59
C ALA A 587 11.59 -12.00 -21.29
N THR A 588 11.09 -10.90 -21.84
CA THR A 588 11.61 -9.55 -21.59
C THR A 588 11.05 -8.92 -20.31
N ASN A 589 9.94 -9.42 -19.79
CA ASN A 589 9.28 -8.92 -18.57
C ASN A 589 9.57 -9.81 -17.36
N ILE A 590 10.33 -10.87 -17.57
CA ILE A 590 10.64 -11.87 -16.56
C ILE A 590 11.87 -11.44 -15.78
N ILE A 591 11.85 -11.68 -14.48
CA ILE A 591 13.04 -11.63 -13.65
C ILE A 591 13.99 -12.74 -14.13
N PRO A 592 15.18 -12.44 -14.63
CA PRO A 592 16.09 -13.44 -15.18
C PRO A 592 16.38 -14.56 -14.18
N GLY A 593 16.49 -15.77 -14.69
CA GLY A 593 16.83 -16.95 -13.91
C GLY A 593 15.67 -17.63 -13.21
N THR A 594 14.43 -17.19 -13.47
CA THR A 594 13.23 -17.80 -12.92
C THR A 594 12.37 -18.45 -14.02
N SER A 595 11.58 -19.47 -13.68
CA SER A 595 10.67 -20.14 -14.61
C SER A 595 9.21 -19.81 -14.32
N PRO A 596 8.36 -19.54 -15.32
CA PRO A 596 6.93 -19.24 -15.12
C PRO A 596 6.16 -20.33 -14.38
N THR A 597 6.66 -21.54 -14.38
CA THR A 597 6.02 -22.70 -13.75
C THR A 597 6.54 -22.98 -12.34
N GLU A 598 7.62 -22.32 -11.92
CA GLU A 598 8.26 -22.55 -10.64
C GLU A 598 7.78 -21.58 -9.56
N LEU A 599 7.79 -22.00 -8.30
CA LEU A 599 7.36 -21.16 -7.17
C LEU A 599 8.28 -19.96 -6.93
N ASN A 600 9.59 -20.11 -7.20
CA ASN A 600 10.57 -19.05 -7.06
C ASN A 600 10.43 -17.94 -8.11
N TYR A 601 9.51 -18.10 -9.07
CA TYR A 601 9.19 -17.10 -10.08
C TYR A 601 8.26 -16.00 -9.62
N TRP A 602 7.97 -15.93 -8.36
CA TRP A 602 7.06 -15.00 -7.76
C TRP A 602 7.83 -13.92 -7.02
N PHE A 603 7.30 -12.71 -6.98
CA PHE A 603 7.86 -11.67 -6.15
C PHE A 603 7.94 -12.11 -4.69
N ARG A 604 9.14 -12.07 -4.11
CA ARG A 604 9.40 -12.43 -2.72
C ARG A 604 9.91 -11.26 -1.90
N ARG A 605 10.50 -10.25 -2.54
CA ARG A 605 11.02 -9.04 -1.92
C ARG A 605 11.22 -7.94 -2.93
N PHE A 606 11.48 -6.74 -2.46
CA PHE A 606 12.02 -5.66 -3.28
C PHE A 606 13.54 -5.77 -3.38
N ASN A 607 14.10 -5.26 -4.47
CA ASN A 607 15.53 -4.98 -4.51
C ASN A 607 15.84 -3.83 -3.55
N HIS A 608 17.06 -3.82 -3.01
CA HIS A 608 17.50 -2.80 -2.09
C HIS A 608 17.45 -1.41 -2.71
N SER A 609 17.32 -0.40 -1.85
CA SER A 609 17.27 0.99 -2.27
C SER A 609 18.53 1.40 -3.04
N THR A 610 18.39 2.29 -4.01
CA THR A 610 19.53 2.90 -4.71
C THR A 610 20.45 3.68 -3.77
N HIS A 611 19.95 4.12 -2.61
CA HIS A 611 20.80 4.73 -1.57
C HIS A 611 21.80 3.73 -1.01
N GLU A 612 21.39 2.52 -0.70
CA GLU A 612 22.29 1.48 -0.20
C GLU A 612 23.34 1.08 -1.25
N SER A 613 22.92 0.90 -2.50
CA SER A 613 23.86 0.57 -3.57
C SER A 613 24.86 1.68 -3.87
N ASN A 614 24.54 2.93 -3.57
CA ASN A 614 25.41 4.07 -3.80
C ASN A 614 26.33 4.38 -2.60
N TYR A 615 25.86 4.17 -1.38
CA TYR A 615 26.56 4.66 -0.18
C TYR A 615 27.02 3.56 0.77
N ASN A 616 26.45 2.34 0.70
CA ASN A 616 26.80 1.21 1.57
C ASN A 616 26.96 -0.10 0.78
N ASN A 617 27.43 0.00 -0.46
CA ASN A 617 27.46 -1.11 -1.42
C ASN A 617 28.27 -2.32 -0.95
N GLU A 618 29.38 -2.09 -0.25
CA GLU A 618 30.24 -3.17 0.26
C GLU A 618 29.48 -4.05 1.25
N GLN A 619 28.87 -3.46 2.27
CA GLN A 619 28.11 -4.18 3.28
C GLN A 619 26.85 -4.84 2.69
N LEU A 620 26.21 -4.17 1.74
CA LEU A 620 25.09 -4.71 0.99
C LEU A 620 25.46 -6.02 0.26
N LEU A 621 26.55 -6.03 -0.50
CA LEU A 621 26.97 -7.21 -1.27
C LEU A 621 27.54 -8.32 -0.38
N LEU A 622 28.14 -7.98 0.77
CA LEU A 622 28.53 -8.96 1.80
C LEU A 622 27.32 -9.67 2.40
N SER A 623 26.23 -8.94 2.63
CA SER A 623 24.99 -9.49 3.19
C SER A 623 24.21 -10.31 2.17
N ASN A 624 24.04 -9.79 0.94
CA ASN A 624 23.30 -10.47 -0.11
C ASN A 624 23.97 -10.31 -1.48
N PRO A 625 24.66 -11.34 -1.98
CA PRO A 625 25.34 -11.32 -3.29
C PRO A 625 24.38 -11.17 -4.49
N LEU A 626 23.06 -11.34 -4.29
CA LEU A 626 22.03 -11.11 -5.31
C LEU A 626 21.56 -9.66 -5.34
N ALA A 627 21.92 -8.84 -4.35
CA ALA A 627 21.60 -7.43 -4.36
C ALA A 627 22.03 -6.78 -5.69
N MET A 628 21.23 -5.85 -6.19
CA MET A 628 21.41 -5.17 -7.48
C MET A 628 21.27 -6.07 -8.73
N LYS A 629 20.95 -7.36 -8.57
CA LYS A 629 20.69 -8.30 -9.66
C LYS A 629 19.20 -8.61 -9.72
N ASP A 630 18.71 -8.92 -10.94
CA ASP A 630 17.29 -9.21 -11.12
C ASP A 630 16.76 -10.41 -10.31
N PRO A 631 17.52 -11.51 -10.09
CA PRO A 631 17.04 -12.63 -9.27
C PRO A 631 16.65 -12.27 -7.83
N ILE A 632 17.12 -11.13 -7.29
CA ILE A 632 16.78 -10.67 -5.93
C ILE A 632 15.27 -10.56 -5.71
N TRP A 633 14.52 -10.20 -6.73
CA TRP A 633 13.06 -10.05 -6.65
C TRP A 633 12.33 -11.34 -6.31
N SER A 634 12.93 -12.49 -6.62
CA SER A 634 12.41 -13.83 -6.32
C SER A 634 13.07 -14.49 -5.10
N ASP A 635 14.07 -13.85 -4.50
CA ASP A 635 14.76 -14.39 -3.32
C ASP A 635 13.89 -14.15 -2.07
N PRO A 636 13.42 -15.21 -1.37
CA PRO A 636 12.59 -15.04 -0.20
C PRO A 636 13.34 -14.31 0.93
N VAL A 637 12.66 -13.39 1.61
CA VAL A 637 13.14 -12.82 2.88
C VAL A 637 13.20 -13.88 3.97
N TRP A 638 13.87 -13.61 5.08
CA TRP A 638 14.12 -14.59 6.14
C TRP A 638 12.86 -15.34 6.61
N TRP A 639 11.77 -14.65 6.93
CA TRP A 639 10.54 -15.29 7.43
C TRP A 639 9.75 -16.04 6.34
N ASP A 640 10.01 -15.74 5.08
CA ASP A 640 9.38 -16.40 3.94
C ASP A 640 10.06 -17.73 3.55
N LYS A 641 11.25 -18.00 4.11
CA LYS A 641 11.96 -19.29 4.04
C LYS A 641 11.44 -20.24 5.13
N PRO A 642 11.47 -21.56 4.91
CA PRO A 642 11.16 -22.55 5.93
C PRO A 642 12.03 -22.42 7.19
#